data_f22c83815807749df46d44ee3fe50234
#
_entry.id   f22c83815807749df46d44ee3fe50234
#
_cell.length_a   1.000
_cell.length_b   1.000
_cell.length_c   1.000
_cell.angle_alpha   90.00
_cell.angle_beta   90.00
_cell.angle_gamma   90.00
#
_symmetry.space_group_name_H-M   'P 1'
#
loop_
_entity.id
_entity.type
_entity.pdbx_description
1 polymer ?
#
loop_
_entity_poly.entity_id
_entity_poly.type
_entity_poly.pdbx_seq_one_letter_code
_entity_poly.pdbx_strand_id
1 'polypeptide(L)'
;MVYLLRALLAHYRQHPVQALFLLLGLIMAQSLLVGTQLINAQARASYAQGEQLLGAGPQGQLLSQASRGGFDEGLYLRLRRAGFYELAPLLRSDVVLADGRRLELLGIDGLAMPRQAGTNNQRLRNESGGSGGFDRFAYPPYELWAAPARMAQLGAAVGDRLALDHGQQLPPLVAAPDQALGHRLIMDLGALQSITDQPGRLSAVLVFAMPPERLRRLLDQLPEALRWVPASGQPDAAELTQSFHLNLAAMGLLAFVVGGFLIYNALSFSYTDRRVLIRRLRLAGVTRARLGRALLLELGLFLLLGTVLGSWLGAHLAGVLLPGVGQTLAQLYGVYIVYPDGVALGALMAPVAMSALAGLLCAAIPLRRALAAPMLDRGSERWDLRGTARRDRKLALMGAVLLLPAALAARWAPNILTALAGMAFLLLGAALLLPMLLRALLNLLAALSGRRRPLLGWLLTDSRWLLGPASLALMAITLALVANSGLNTMIGSFREATDRWLDQRLAAQLYLPGVYDAQVVRAILHETAPEAQLAERYRVALDRPRADGRAVRVEVVDLDPSPRFQASLALLRDDAEGRAQFFAGEGVLVSERASRLDGWRPGMVVPLCAGVEVPVAGVYHDYGNPLSQWLVSASLFQRCWPGLAPSGQAVFGPDELDWASLAQVLTQQLNIDASELLDQQELRAVALAVFDRTFAVTQALNLLTLLVGAIGLFCAVSAIQHHRLAQQAVLASLGVPRRTRAWLLIFQWGLLGLLAMVLVGPFGALLAAYLASVVTPVAFGWSFPLLWSWPSLMTLAITAALAMMLAVLLPALQLLRATPAVHLRKAST
;
A
#
# COMPACT_ATOMS: atom_id res chain seq x y z
N MET A 1 24.35 -38.41 -19.01
CA MET A 1 23.54 -37.30 -18.44
C MET A 1 22.07 -37.45 -18.84
N VAL A 2 21.76 -37.63 -20.15
CA VAL A 2 20.37 -37.77 -20.67
C VAL A 2 19.62 -38.94 -20.03
N TYR A 3 20.21 -40.14 -19.92
CA TYR A 3 19.57 -41.29 -19.28
C TYR A 3 19.26 -41.07 -17.78
N LEU A 4 20.13 -40.32 -17.09
CA LEU A 4 19.92 -39.99 -15.69
C LEU A 4 18.72 -39.02 -15.53
N LEU A 5 18.66 -37.99 -16.38
CA LEU A 5 17.56 -37.07 -16.42
C LEU A 5 16.22 -37.76 -16.78
N ARG A 6 16.27 -38.67 -17.78
CA ARG A 6 15.11 -39.53 -18.12
C ARG A 6 14.64 -40.39 -16.95
N ALA A 7 15.54 -40.97 -16.19
CA ALA A 7 15.21 -41.77 -14.99
C ALA A 7 14.58 -40.89 -13.89
N LEU A 8 15.07 -39.68 -13.69
CA LEU A 8 14.51 -38.74 -12.72
C LEU A 8 13.14 -38.23 -13.15
N LEU A 9 12.95 -37.87 -14.43
CA LEU A 9 11.66 -37.44 -14.98
C LEU A 9 10.63 -38.58 -15.09
N ALA A 10 11.07 -39.81 -15.33
CA ALA A 10 10.20 -40.99 -15.36
C ALA A 10 9.51 -41.24 -14.00
N HIS A 11 10.13 -40.86 -12.89
CA HIS A 11 9.49 -40.90 -11.57
C HIS A 11 8.18 -40.10 -11.55
N TYR A 12 8.14 -38.94 -12.15
CA TYR A 12 6.95 -38.09 -12.17
C TYR A 12 5.82 -38.63 -13.05
N ARG A 13 6.14 -39.46 -14.06
CA ARG A 13 5.11 -40.18 -14.83
C ARG A 13 4.38 -41.23 -13.95
N GLN A 14 5.08 -41.81 -12.97
CA GLN A 14 4.49 -42.72 -12.00
C GLN A 14 3.82 -41.99 -10.82
N HIS A 15 4.28 -40.78 -10.51
CA HIS A 15 3.78 -39.94 -9.42
C HIS A 15 3.36 -38.54 -9.92
N PRO A 16 2.33 -38.41 -10.80
CA PRO A 16 1.97 -37.15 -11.43
C PRO A 16 1.51 -36.08 -10.42
N VAL A 17 0.91 -36.53 -9.31
CA VAL A 17 0.46 -35.63 -8.23
C VAL A 17 1.63 -34.90 -7.58
N GLN A 18 2.81 -35.55 -7.44
CA GLN A 18 3.99 -34.89 -6.89
C GLN A 18 4.56 -33.82 -7.83
N ALA A 19 4.59 -34.11 -9.16
CA ALA A 19 4.99 -33.14 -10.16
C ALA A 19 4.06 -31.92 -10.16
N LEU A 20 2.75 -32.17 -10.07
CA LEU A 20 1.73 -31.13 -9.99
C LEU A 20 1.93 -30.25 -8.75
N PHE A 21 2.16 -30.83 -7.59
CA PHE A 21 2.37 -30.09 -6.34
C PHE A 21 3.65 -29.24 -6.36
N LEU A 22 4.76 -29.80 -6.89
CA LEU A 22 5.99 -29.05 -7.07
C LEU A 22 5.77 -27.86 -8.01
N LEU A 23 5.12 -28.12 -9.14
CA LEU A 23 4.84 -27.09 -10.14
C LEU A 23 3.90 -26.01 -9.61
N LEU A 24 2.79 -26.39 -8.95
CA LEU A 24 1.85 -25.46 -8.32
C LEU A 24 2.55 -24.58 -7.27
N GLY A 25 3.39 -25.16 -6.41
CA GLY A 25 4.14 -24.39 -5.42
C GLY A 25 5.06 -23.34 -6.06
N LEU A 26 5.73 -23.71 -7.17
CA LEU A 26 6.58 -22.77 -7.93
C LEU A 26 5.76 -21.72 -8.66
N ILE A 27 4.67 -22.10 -9.32
CA ILE A 27 3.76 -21.18 -10.02
C ILE A 27 3.20 -20.15 -9.04
N MET A 28 2.68 -20.59 -7.90
CA MET A 28 2.07 -19.70 -6.90
C MET A 28 3.09 -18.74 -6.29
N ALA A 29 4.28 -19.23 -5.92
CA ALA A 29 5.34 -18.38 -5.41
C ALA A 29 5.77 -17.33 -6.44
N GLN A 30 5.90 -17.72 -7.71
CA GLN A 30 6.24 -16.81 -8.80
C GLN A 30 5.12 -15.82 -9.10
N SER A 31 3.86 -16.27 -9.12
CA SER A 31 2.72 -15.40 -9.41
C SER A 31 2.56 -14.30 -8.36
N LEU A 32 2.80 -14.64 -7.09
CA LEU A 32 2.79 -13.67 -6.00
C LEU A 32 3.89 -12.61 -6.16
N LEU A 33 5.11 -13.05 -6.49
CA LEU A 33 6.24 -12.15 -6.72
C LEU A 33 6.02 -11.26 -7.94
N VAL A 34 5.60 -11.83 -9.06
CA VAL A 34 5.35 -11.06 -10.29
C VAL A 34 4.18 -10.11 -10.13
N GLY A 35 3.06 -10.57 -9.53
CA GLY A 35 1.88 -9.74 -9.30
C GLY A 35 2.20 -8.51 -8.45
N THR A 36 2.90 -8.69 -7.33
CA THR A 36 3.29 -7.57 -6.47
C THR A 36 4.29 -6.62 -7.14
N GLN A 37 5.27 -7.16 -7.87
CA GLN A 37 6.27 -6.34 -8.57
C GLN A 37 5.68 -5.57 -9.75
N LEU A 38 4.76 -6.17 -10.51
CA LEU A 38 4.08 -5.49 -11.62
C LEU A 38 3.19 -4.35 -11.14
N ILE A 39 2.40 -4.58 -10.09
CA ILE A 39 1.57 -3.52 -9.48
C ILE A 39 2.47 -2.38 -9.00
N ASN A 40 3.58 -2.70 -8.33
CA ASN A 40 4.53 -1.71 -7.84
C ASN A 40 5.25 -0.97 -8.99
N ALA A 41 5.69 -1.69 -10.03
CA ALA A 41 6.34 -1.09 -11.20
C ALA A 41 5.40 -0.18 -11.97
N GLN A 42 4.15 -0.60 -12.15
CA GLN A 42 3.14 0.19 -12.85
C GLN A 42 2.75 1.45 -12.06
N ALA A 43 2.57 1.31 -10.75
CA ALA A 43 2.35 2.46 -9.88
C ALA A 43 3.52 3.46 -10.00
N ARG A 44 4.77 3.01 -9.90
CA ARG A 44 5.96 3.87 -10.07
C ARG A 44 6.04 4.52 -11.44
N ALA A 45 5.75 3.78 -12.50
CA ALA A 45 5.77 4.32 -13.87
C ALA A 45 4.74 5.42 -14.05
N SER A 46 3.52 5.24 -13.52
CA SER A 46 2.46 6.25 -13.57
C SER A 46 2.82 7.52 -12.78
N TYR A 47 3.49 7.35 -11.65
CA TYR A 47 4.02 8.48 -10.89
C TYR A 47 5.16 9.20 -11.59
N ALA A 48 6.15 8.44 -12.12
CA ALA A 48 7.27 9.03 -12.86
C ALA A 48 6.80 9.77 -14.12
N GLN A 49 5.75 9.29 -14.77
CA GLN A 49 5.10 10.04 -15.86
C GLN A 49 4.42 11.31 -15.34
N GLY A 50 3.73 11.25 -14.21
CA GLY A 50 3.18 12.42 -13.53
C GLY A 50 4.26 13.45 -13.15
N GLU A 51 5.41 12.99 -12.62
CA GLU A 51 6.57 13.83 -12.30
C GLU A 51 7.25 14.38 -13.54
N GLN A 52 7.40 13.62 -14.61
CA GLN A 52 7.98 14.11 -15.86
C GLN A 52 7.11 15.17 -16.53
N LEU A 53 5.79 15.06 -16.37
CA LEU A 53 4.84 16.10 -16.78
C LEU A 53 4.92 17.34 -15.86
N LEU A 54 5.20 17.13 -14.57
CA LEU A 54 5.41 18.19 -13.58
C LEU A 54 6.86 18.72 -13.59
N GLY A 55 7.85 17.92 -13.97
CA GLY A 55 9.28 18.30 -14.05
C GLY A 55 9.62 19.18 -15.25
N ALA A 56 8.81 19.10 -16.32
CA ALA A 56 8.69 20.14 -17.38
C ALA A 56 7.59 21.15 -17.04
N GLY A 57 6.98 21.03 -15.86
CA GLY A 57 5.89 21.84 -15.37
C GLY A 57 6.34 23.25 -14.94
N PRO A 58 5.39 24.11 -14.66
CA PRO A 58 5.69 25.46 -14.20
C PRO A 58 6.44 25.40 -12.86
N GLN A 59 7.44 26.27 -12.66
CA GLN A 59 8.10 26.48 -11.37
C GLN A 59 7.14 27.00 -10.29
N GLY A 60 5.99 27.52 -10.71
CA GLY A 60 4.93 28.01 -9.88
C GLY A 60 3.85 28.68 -10.71
N GLN A 61 2.92 29.29 -10.03
CA GLN A 61 1.80 30.00 -10.67
C GLN A 61 1.53 31.32 -9.97
N LEU A 62 1.13 32.29 -10.77
CA LEU A 62 0.60 33.57 -10.27
C LEU A 62 -0.92 33.42 -10.18
N LEU A 63 -1.46 33.59 -8.99
CA LEU A 63 -2.90 33.57 -8.72
C LEU A 63 -3.40 34.94 -8.31
N SER A 64 -4.69 35.17 -8.46
CA SER A 64 -5.33 36.35 -7.90
C SER A 64 -5.16 36.40 -6.38
N GLN A 65 -4.92 37.61 -5.83
CA GLN A 65 -4.94 37.81 -4.38
C GLN A 65 -6.38 37.80 -3.83
N ALA A 66 -7.36 38.12 -4.66
CA ALA A 66 -8.78 37.95 -4.35
C ALA A 66 -9.19 36.49 -4.45
N SER A 67 -9.94 36.01 -3.46
CA SER A 67 -10.26 34.56 -3.29
C SER A 67 -11.13 33.98 -4.40
N ARG A 68 -11.78 34.76 -5.25
CA ARG A 68 -12.65 34.31 -6.35
C ARG A 68 -12.61 35.23 -7.56
N GLY A 69 -12.77 34.64 -8.73
CA GLY A 69 -13.11 35.31 -9.97
C GLY A 69 -11.99 35.58 -10.96
N GLY A 70 -10.80 35.01 -10.76
CA GLY A 70 -9.69 35.25 -11.68
C GLY A 70 -9.22 36.74 -11.69
N PHE A 71 -8.42 37.10 -12.67
CA PHE A 71 -7.90 38.49 -12.85
C PHE A 71 -7.86 38.85 -14.32
N ASP A 72 -7.72 40.12 -14.60
CA ASP A 72 -7.69 40.70 -15.96
C ASP A 72 -6.44 40.20 -16.73
N GLU A 73 -6.63 39.73 -17.95
CA GLU A 73 -5.58 39.29 -18.87
C GLU A 73 -4.56 40.42 -19.16
N GLY A 74 -4.97 41.67 -19.06
CA GLY A 74 -4.07 42.84 -19.17
C GLY A 74 -2.90 42.79 -18.19
N LEU A 75 -3.03 42.17 -17.00
CA LEU A 75 -1.94 41.97 -16.08
C LEU A 75 -0.86 41.03 -16.65
N TYR A 76 -1.29 39.92 -17.23
CA TYR A 76 -0.40 38.97 -17.91
C TYR A 76 0.32 39.62 -19.10
N LEU A 77 -0.42 40.37 -19.93
CA LEU A 77 0.14 41.03 -21.08
C LEU A 77 1.20 42.10 -20.68
N ARG A 78 1.01 42.79 -19.55
CA ARG A 78 2.03 43.72 -19.01
C ARG A 78 3.31 42.97 -18.63
N LEU A 79 3.22 41.90 -17.95
CA LEU A 79 4.38 41.06 -17.58
C LEU A 79 5.12 40.49 -18.83
N ARG A 80 4.39 40.08 -19.84
CA ARG A 80 4.97 39.60 -21.13
C ARG A 80 5.69 40.76 -21.84
N ARG A 81 5.11 41.96 -21.87
CA ARG A 81 5.75 43.15 -22.44
C ARG A 81 6.98 43.62 -21.65
N ALA A 82 7.03 43.34 -20.36
CA ALA A 82 8.21 43.59 -19.52
C ALA A 82 9.35 42.54 -19.79
N GLY A 83 9.13 41.62 -20.71
CA GLY A 83 10.14 40.66 -21.17
C GLY A 83 10.11 39.29 -20.48
N PHE A 84 9.08 38.96 -19.69
CA PHE A 84 8.94 37.67 -19.06
C PHE A 84 8.19 36.69 -20.01
N TYR A 85 8.93 36.00 -20.86
CA TYR A 85 8.36 35.11 -21.89
C TYR A 85 8.10 33.69 -21.39
N GLU A 86 8.58 33.34 -20.20
CA GLU A 86 8.39 32.05 -19.55
C GLU A 86 7.03 31.94 -18.83
N LEU A 87 6.09 32.82 -19.16
CA LEU A 87 4.74 32.85 -18.61
C LEU A 87 3.73 32.32 -19.60
N ALA A 88 2.79 31.48 -19.14
CA ALA A 88 1.65 31.02 -19.93
C ALA A 88 0.33 31.24 -19.19
N PRO A 89 -0.71 31.77 -19.86
CA PRO A 89 -2.00 32.04 -19.25
C PRO A 89 -2.82 30.76 -19.15
N LEU A 90 -3.62 30.65 -18.11
CA LEU A 90 -4.52 29.55 -17.84
C LEU A 90 -5.88 30.07 -17.38
N LEU A 91 -6.95 29.58 -17.99
CA LEU A 91 -8.31 29.75 -17.52
C LEU A 91 -8.86 28.38 -17.08
N ARG A 92 -9.39 28.29 -15.88
CA ARG A 92 -10.16 27.13 -15.39
C ARG A 92 -11.62 27.55 -15.29
N SER A 93 -12.49 26.73 -15.84
CA SER A 93 -13.92 26.97 -15.74
C SER A 93 -14.65 25.64 -15.59
N ASP A 94 -15.58 25.60 -14.65
CA ASP A 94 -16.48 24.47 -14.49
C ASP A 94 -17.75 24.74 -15.30
N VAL A 95 -18.11 23.79 -16.15
CA VAL A 95 -19.31 23.86 -16.98
C VAL A 95 -20.24 22.70 -16.68
N VAL A 96 -21.55 22.93 -16.81
CA VAL A 96 -22.58 21.92 -16.61
C VAL A 96 -23.08 21.45 -17.97
N LEU A 97 -23.07 20.14 -18.17
CA LEU A 97 -23.66 19.53 -19.37
C LEU A 97 -25.18 19.49 -19.28
N ALA A 98 -25.84 19.35 -20.41
CA ALA A 98 -27.29 19.21 -20.51
C ALA A 98 -27.86 18.01 -19.73
N ASP A 99 -27.03 17.01 -19.39
CA ASP A 99 -27.36 15.86 -18.55
C ASP A 99 -27.10 16.08 -17.03
N GLY A 100 -26.73 17.31 -16.65
CA GLY A 100 -26.44 17.70 -15.25
C GLY A 100 -25.03 17.35 -14.75
N ARG A 101 -24.19 16.70 -15.57
CA ARG A 101 -22.79 16.39 -15.21
C ARG A 101 -21.92 17.64 -15.28
N ARG A 102 -21.05 17.83 -14.28
CA ARG A 102 -20.08 18.93 -14.28
C ARG A 102 -18.76 18.48 -14.91
N LEU A 103 -18.16 19.38 -15.69
CA LEU A 103 -16.88 19.18 -16.34
C LEU A 103 -15.95 20.36 -16.05
N GLU A 104 -14.73 20.09 -15.59
CA GLU A 104 -13.66 21.06 -15.51
C GLU A 104 -13.03 21.22 -16.90
N LEU A 105 -13.12 22.44 -17.46
CA LEU A 105 -12.46 22.83 -18.70
C LEU A 105 -11.22 23.67 -18.41
N LEU A 106 -10.14 23.37 -19.11
CA LEU A 106 -8.90 24.15 -19.07
C LEU A 106 -8.69 24.87 -20.40
N GLY A 107 -8.68 26.18 -20.36
CA GLY A 107 -8.26 27.03 -21.49
C GLY A 107 -6.77 27.33 -21.39
N ILE A 108 -6.01 26.93 -22.41
CA ILE A 108 -4.57 27.20 -22.49
C ILE A 108 -4.23 27.91 -23.79
N ASP A 109 -3.22 28.78 -23.73
CA ASP A 109 -2.60 29.31 -24.95
C ASP A 109 -1.44 28.42 -25.36
N GLY A 110 -1.67 27.60 -26.37
CA GLY A 110 -0.67 26.66 -26.87
C GLY A 110 0.58 27.33 -27.46
N LEU A 111 0.51 28.63 -27.83
CA LEU A 111 1.66 29.40 -28.34
C LEU A 111 2.51 29.98 -27.22
N ALA A 112 1.91 30.21 -26.06
CA ALA A 112 2.60 30.74 -24.87
C ALA A 112 3.37 29.66 -24.08
N MET A 113 3.09 28.38 -24.32
CA MET A 113 3.80 27.27 -23.71
C MET A 113 5.27 27.20 -24.17
N PRO A 114 6.28 27.10 -23.25
CA PRO A 114 7.69 27.06 -23.62
C PRO A 114 8.04 25.83 -24.47
N ARG A 115 8.91 26.04 -25.47
CA ARG A 115 9.36 24.96 -26.38
C ARG A 115 10.13 23.82 -25.70
N GLN A 116 10.63 24.00 -24.47
CA GLN A 116 11.30 22.96 -23.69
C GLN A 116 10.32 21.96 -23.05
N ALA A 117 9.06 22.30 -22.89
CA ALA A 117 7.98 21.32 -22.65
C ALA A 117 7.72 20.39 -23.86
N GLY A 118 8.48 20.53 -24.91
CA GLY A 118 8.19 20.19 -26.29
C GLY A 118 8.80 18.91 -26.82
N THR A 119 9.15 17.90 -26.05
CA THR A 119 9.21 16.54 -26.58
C THR A 119 7.79 16.00 -26.84
N ASN A 120 6.81 16.49 -26.11
CA ASN A 120 5.40 16.15 -26.33
C ASN A 120 4.75 16.99 -27.43
N ASN A 121 5.11 18.28 -27.60
CA ASN A 121 4.57 19.08 -28.70
C ASN A 121 5.00 18.60 -30.10
N GLN A 122 6.18 17.97 -30.25
CA GLN A 122 6.53 17.32 -31.50
C GLN A 122 5.76 16.02 -31.74
N ARG A 123 5.43 15.26 -30.67
CA ARG A 123 4.54 14.10 -30.76
C ARG A 123 3.09 14.52 -31.06
N LEU A 124 2.61 15.57 -30.38
CA LEU A 124 1.28 16.19 -30.66
C LEU A 124 1.15 16.66 -32.13
N ARG A 125 2.27 17.04 -32.77
CA ARG A 125 2.30 17.40 -34.20
C ARG A 125 2.44 16.20 -35.13
N ASN A 126 3.08 15.11 -34.69
CA ASN A 126 3.42 13.99 -35.57
C ASN A 126 2.49 12.77 -35.41
N GLU A 127 1.82 12.58 -34.29
CA GLU A 127 1.00 11.39 -34.02
C GLU A 127 -0.50 11.59 -34.31
N SER A 128 -0.99 12.82 -34.41
CA SER A 128 -2.30 13.09 -35.04
C SER A 128 -2.15 12.93 -36.55
N GLY A 129 -2.33 11.70 -37.04
CA GLY A 129 -2.12 11.26 -38.44
C GLY A 129 -2.89 12.03 -39.51
N GLY A 130 -2.85 13.35 -39.44
CA GLY A 130 -3.40 14.28 -40.38
C GLY A 130 -2.77 15.66 -40.19
N SER A 131 -2.42 16.31 -41.22
CA SER A 131 -1.73 17.61 -41.41
C SER A 131 -2.46 18.84 -40.82
N GLY A 132 -3.04 18.78 -39.56
CA GLY A 132 -3.83 19.88 -39.02
C GLY A 132 -4.04 19.90 -37.49
N GLY A 133 -3.37 19.06 -36.67
CA GLY A 133 -3.74 18.90 -35.27
C GLY A 133 -3.63 20.15 -34.39
N PHE A 134 -2.55 20.92 -34.50
CA PHE A 134 -2.38 22.15 -33.68
C PHE A 134 -3.20 23.34 -34.23
N ASP A 135 -3.34 23.43 -35.54
CA ASP A 135 -4.07 24.54 -36.15
C ASP A 135 -5.57 24.47 -35.79
N ARG A 136 -6.15 23.27 -35.73
CA ARG A 136 -7.54 23.08 -35.29
C ARG A 136 -7.76 23.25 -33.81
N PHE A 137 -6.72 23.08 -32.99
CA PHE A 137 -6.77 23.39 -31.57
C PHE A 137 -6.86 24.90 -31.34
N ALA A 138 -5.97 25.66 -32.02
CA ALA A 138 -5.79 27.09 -31.80
C ALA A 138 -6.74 27.99 -32.62
N TYR A 139 -7.35 27.49 -33.69
CA TYR A 139 -8.23 28.25 -34.58
C TYR A 139 -9.58 27.58 -34.80
N PRO A 140 -10.64 28.35 -35.10
CA PRO A 140 -11.94 27.76 -35.44
C PRO A 140 -11.84 26.71 -36.56
N PRO A 141 -12.57 25.56 -36.41
CA PRO A 141 -13.67 25.29 -35.50
C PRO A 141 -13.30 24.85 -34.07
N TYR A 142 -12.08 25.03 -33.64
CA TYR A 142 -11.52 24.59 -32.36
C TYR A 142 -11.71 23.07 -32.07
N GLU A 143 -10.89 22.50 -31.26
CA GLU A 143 -11.01 21.11 -30.80
C GLU A 143 -10.97 21.07 -29.28
N LEU A 144 -11.76 20.14 -28.71
CA LEU A 144 -11.77 19.82 -27.28
C LEU A 144 -10.98 18.51 -27.05
N TRP A 145 -9.82 18.63 -26.46
CA TRP A 145 -8.94 17.49 -26.22
C TRP A 145 -9.27 16.79 -24.92
N ALA A 146 -9.46 15.48 -24.96
CA ALA A 146 -9.76 14.62 -23.84
C ALA A 146 -8.92 13.34 -23.86
N ALA A 147 -8.58 12.81 -22.71
CA ALA A 147 -7.98 11.48 -22.62
C ALA A 147 -8.99 10.41 -23.11
N PRO A 148 -8.55 9.34 -23.81
CA PRO A 148 -9.45 8.27 -24.26
C PRO A 148 -10.25 7.65 -23.14
N ALA A 149 -9.65 7.47 -21.97
CA ALA A 149 -10.33 6.96 -20.78
C ALA A 149 -11.46 7.91 -20.30
N ARG A 150 -11.27 9.22 -20.42
CA ARG A 150 -12.28 10.22 -20.06
C ARG A 150 -13.43 10.23 -21.04
N MET A 151 -13.13 10.10 -22.33
CA MET A 151 -14.16 9.98 -23.36
C MET A 151 -15.04 8.76 -23.14
N ALA A 152 -14.45 7.60 -22.81
CA ALA A 152 -15.19 6.39 -22.47
C ALA A 152 -16.11 6.58 -21.23
N GLN A 153 -15.67 7.30 -20.20
CA GLN A 153 -16.48 7.63 -19.01
C GLN A 153 -17.63 8.58 -19.34
N LEU A 154 -17.42 9.49 -20.28
CA LEU A 154 -18.44 10.41 -20.76
C LEU A 154 -19.44 9.70 -21.71
N GLY A 155 -19.13 8.50 -22.18
CA GLY A 155 -19.91 7.81 -23.19
C GLY A 155 -19.86 8.50 -24.57
N ALA A 156 -18.80 9.27 -24.83
CA ALA A 156 -18.63 10.08 -26.02
C ALA A 156 -17.52 9.52 -26.94
N ALA A 157 -17.76 9.58 -28.23
CA ALA A 157 -16.80 9.19 -29.27
C ALA A 157 -16.01 10.38 -29.81
N VAL A 158 -14.92 10.09 -30.55
CA VAL A 158 -14.15 11.13 -31.26
C VAL A 158 -15.06 11.80 -32.30
N GLY A 159 -15.10 13.13 -32.27
CA GLY A 159 -15.95 13.96 -33.10
C GLY A 159 -17.30 14.37 -32.50
N ASP A 160 -17.69 13.76 -31.38
CA ASP A 160 -18.92 14.14 -30.69
C ASP A 160 -18.79 15.55 -30.09
N ARG A 161 -19.93 16.24 -30.01
CA ARG A 161 -20.04 17.57 -29.38
C ARG A 161 -20.91 17.46 -28.15
N LEU A 162 -20.38 17.87 -27.02
CA LEU A 162 -21.12 17.89 -25.76
C LEU A 162 -21.97 19.17 -25.68
N ALA A 163 -23.23 19.01 -25.32
CA ALA A 163 -24.15 20.14 -25.12
C ALA A 163 -24.09 20.60 -23.66
N LEU A 164 -24.01 21.92 -23.45
CA LEU A 164 -24.12 22.57 -22.17
C LEU A 164 -25.59 22.76 -21.76
N ASP A 165 -25.84 22.98 -20.48
CA ASP A 165 -27.17 23.19 -19.90
C ASP A 165 -27.92 24.37 -20.50
N HIS A 166 -27.20 25.41 -20.92
CA HIS A 166 -27.76 26.60 -21.59
C HIS A 166 -27.84 26.46 -23.12
N GLY A 167 -27.68 25.27 -23.67
CA GLY A 167 -27.88 24.93 -25.07
C GLY A 167 -26.70 25.18 -26.01
N GLN A 168 -25.61 25.75 -25.54
CA GLN A 168 -24.35 25.87 -26.29
C GLN A 168 -23.68 24.51 -26.47
N GLN A 169 -23.00 24.32 -27.61
CA GLN A 169 -22.25 23.10 -27.87
C GLN A 169 -20.73 23.35 -27.74
N LEU A 170 -20.06 22.43 -27.04
CA LEU A 170 -18.60 22.42 -26.98
C LEU A 170 -18.01 22.02 -28.36
N PRO A 171 -16.75 22.38 -28.63
CA PRO A 171 -16.05 21.89 -29.81
C PRO A 171 -16.01 20.37 -29.91
N PRO A 172 -15.78 19.81 -31.12
CA PRO A 172 -15.72 18.37 -31.27
C PRO A 172 -14.62 17.76 -30.40
N LEU A 173 -14.93 16.65 -29.75
CA LEU A 173 -14.01 15.87 -28.92
C LEU A 173 -12.95 15.20 -29.80
N VAL A 174 -11.70 15.35 -29.40
CA VAL A 174 -10.56 14.69 -30.00
C VAL A 174 -9.78 13.94 -28.94
N ALA A 175 -9.41 12.70 -29.26
CA ALA A 175 -8.58 11.92 -28.34
C ALA A 175 -7.18 12.54 -28.26
N ALA A 176 -6.81 12.98 -27.07
CA ALA A 176 -5.47 13.49 -26.84
C ALA A 176 -4.45 12.35 -26.92
N PRO A 177 -3.34 12.54 -27.61
CA PRO A 177 -2.30 11.51 -27.70
C PRO A 177 -1.62 11.24 -26.35
N ASP A 178 -1.83 12.10 -25.38
CA ASP A 178 -1.24 11.99 -24.06
C ASP A 178 -2.28 11.68 -23.00
N GLN A 179 -2.12 10.53 -22.34
CA GLN A 179 -2.99 10.10 -21.24
C GLN A 179 -2.83 10.95 -19.97
N ALA A 180 -1.93 11.91 -19.99
CA ALA A 180 -1.64 12.81 -18.87
C ALA A 180 -2.69 13.87 -18.58
N LEU A 181 -3.68 14.03 -19.47
CA LEU A 181 -4.77 15.00 -19.26
C LEU A 181 -5.72 14.59 -18.13
N GLY A 182 -5.73 13.35 -17.75
CA GLY A 182 -6.59 12.84 -16.69
C GLY A 182 -8.08 13.04 -16.95
N HIS A 183 -8.81 13.63 -15.99
CA HIS A 183 -10.23 13.97 -16.14
C HIS A 183 -10.46 15.32 -16.84
N ARG A 184 -9.41 16.09 -17.07
CA ARG A 184 -9.47 17.43 -17.61
C ARG A 184 -9.72 17.41 -19.10
N LEU A 185 -10.48 18.36 -19.54
CA LEU A 185 -10.73 18.65 -20.94
C LEU A 185 -9.98 19.93 -21.26
N ILE A 186 -9.16 19.92 -22.31
CA ILE A 186 -8.32 21.05 -22.68
C ILE A 186 -8.78 21.62 -24.01
N MET A 187 -8.85 22.93 -24.09
CA MET A 187 -9.18 23.66 -25.30
C MET A 187 -8.40 24.99 -25.37
N ASP A 188 -8.51 25.68 -26.47
CA ASP A 188 -7.92 27.01 -26.61
C ASP A 188 -8.49 28.01 -25.62
N LEU A 189 -7.62 28.87 -25.07
CA LEU A 189 -7.99 29.89 -24.08
C LEU A 189 -9.09 30.81 -24.57
N GLY A 190 -8.95 31.36 -25.78
CA GLY A 190 -9.93 32.30 -26.35
C GLY A 190 -11.28 31.65 -26.64
N ALA A 191 -11.24 30.39 -27.06
CA ALA A 191 -12.44 29.58 -27.23
C ALA A 191 -13.18 29.37 -25.89
N LEU A 192 -12.44 29.02 -24.82
CA LEU A 192 -13.05 28.82 -23.50
C LEU A 192 -13.61 30.14 -22.95
N GLN A 193 -12.88 31.27 -23.08
CA GLN A 193 -13.35 32.58 -22.69
C GLN A 193 -14.67 32.97 -23.39
N SER A 194 -14.83 32.62 -24.68
CA SER A 194 -16.04 32.88 -25.45
C SER A 194 -17.21 31.99 -25.04
N ILE A 195 -16.98 30.73 -24.71
CA ILE A 195 -18.00 29.75 -24.30
C ILE A 195 -18.51 30.06 -22.89
N THR A 196 -17.62 30.48 -22.00
CA THR A 196 -17.98 30.75 -20.59
C THR A 196 -18.37 32.22 -20.32
N ASP A 197 -18.48 33.04 -21.37
CA ASP A 197 -18.77 34.50 -21.28
C ASP A 197 -17.81 35.23 -20.30
N GLN A 198 -16.52 34.87 -20.35
CA GLN A 198 -15.46 35.45 -19.49
C GLN A 198 -14.33 36.08 -20.34
N PRO A 199 -14.61 37.01 -21.24
CA PRO A 199 -13.61 37.63 -22.10
C PRO A 199 -12.53 38.35 -21.29
N GLY A 200 -11.25 38.10 -21.60
CA GLY A 200 -10.13 38.75 -20.96
C GLY A 200 -9.88 38.37 -19.49
N ARG A 201 -10.45 37.28 -19.00
CA ARG A 201 -10.21 36.78 -17.65
C ARG A 201 -9.31 35.57 -17.64
N LEU A 202 -8.44 35.49 -16.62
CA LEU A 202 -7.54 34.37 -16.36
C LEU A 202 -7.70 33.88 -14.93
N SER A 203 -7.60 32.58 -14.73
CA SER A 203 -7.59 31.98 -13.38
C SER A 203 -6.18 31.92 -12.79
N ALA A 204 -5.16 31.74 -13.65
CA ALA A 204 -3.76 31.65 -13.23
C ALA A 204 -2.82 32.06 -14.38
N VAL A 205 -1.58 32.40 -14.05
CA VAL A 205 -0.46 32.45 -14.99
C VAL A 205 0.58 31.44 -14.53
N LEU A 206 0.88 30.47 -15.36
CA LEU A 206 1.92 29.47 -15.13
C LEU A 206 3.29 30.11 -15.37
N VAL A 207 4.22 29.89 -14.47
CA VAL A 207 5.60 30.40 -14.56
C VAL A 207 6.52 29.20 -14.78
N PHE A 208 7.10 29.11 -15.95
CA PHE A 208 8.02 28.03 -16.30
C PHE A 208 9.46 28.32 -15.86
N ALA A 209 10.33 27.33 -16.02
CA ALA A 209 11.71 27.39 -15.54
C ALA A 209 12.45 28.64 -16.03
N MET A 210 12.83 29.49 -15.10
CA MET A 210 13.64 30.68 -15.34
C MET A 210 14.77 30.79 -14.30
N PRO A 211 15.87 31.52 -14.63
CA PRO A 211 16.96 31.73 -13.69
C PRO A 211 16.49 32.43 -12.40
N PRO A 212 17.07 32.10 -11.22
CA PRO A 212 16.64 32.65 -9.93
C PRO A 212 16.63 34.19 -9.87
N GLU A 213 17.60 34.84 -10.52
CA GLU A 213 17.67 36.31 -10.58
C GLU A 213 16.53 36.91 -11.39
N ARG A 214 16.06 36.19 -12.41
CA ARG A 214 14.96 36.66 -13.25
C ARG A 214 13.62 36.42 -12.54
N LEU A 215 13.51 35.31 -11.79
CA LEU A 215 12.35 35.09 -10.93
C LEU A 215 12.23 36.15 -9.85
N ARG A 216 13.33 36.56 -9.20
CA ARG A 216 13.33 37.67 -8.23
C ARG A 216 12.80 38.97 -8.88
N ARG A 217 13.33 39.33 -10.06
CA ARG A 217 12.85 40.52 -10.79
C ARG A 217 11.35 40.44 -11.16
N LEU A 218 10.84 39.26 -11.50
CA LEU A 218 9.41 39.05 -11.73
C LEU A 218 8.62 39.32 -10.45
N LEU A 219 9.09 38.78 -9.31
CA LEU A 219 8.42 38.95 -8.02
C LEU A 219 8.46 40.39 -7.52
N ASP A 220 9.56 41.13 -7.76
CA ASP A 220 9.69 42.54 -7.41
C ASP A 220 8.75 43.46 -8.26
N GLN A 221 8.40 43.02 -9.47
CA GLN A 221 7.49 43.73 -10.39
C GLN A 221 6.07 43.17 -10.35
N LEU A 222 5.76 42.28 -9.43
CA LEU A 222 4.46 41.64 -9.36
C LEU A 222 3.39 42.66 -8.91
N PRO A 223 2.30 42.82 -9.68
CA PRO A 223 1.20 43.68 -9.25
C PRO A 223 0.59 43.16 -7.94
N GLU A 224 0.16 44.08 -7.07
CA GLU A 224 -0.46 43.76 -5.77
C GLU A 224 -1.69 42.82 -5.90
N ALA A 225 -2.34 42.82 -7.07
CA ALA A 225 -3.47 41.95 -7.36
C ALA A 225 -3.09 40.49 -7.54
N LEU A 226 -1.81 40.16 -7.69
CA LEU A 226 -1.31 38.80 -7.93
C LEU A 226 -0.41 38.33 -6.79
N ARG A 227 -0.53 37.04 -6.47
CA ARG A 227 0.36 36.35 -5.53
C ARG A 227 1.14 35.26 -6.22
N TRP A 228 2.38 35.07 -5.85
CA TRP A 228 3.21 33.97 -6.29
C TRP A 228 2.94 32.72 -5.44
N VAL A 229 2.66 31.60 -6.11
CA VAL A 229 2.57 30.29 -5.48
C VAL A 229 3.59 29.39 -6.16
N PRO A 230 4.71 29.08 -5.51
CA PRO A 230 5.73 28.19 -6.09
C PRO A 230 5.17 26.77 -6.23
N ALA A 231 5.59 26.05 -7.27
CA ALA A 231 5.21 24.67 -7.48
C ALA A 231 5.65 23.76 -6.32
N SER A 232 6.78 24.10 -5.68
CA SER A 232 7.26 23.45 -4.45
C SER A 232 6.38 23.69 -3.21
N GLY A 233 5.35 24.51 -3.32
CA GLY A 233 4.33 24.70 -2.28
C GLY A 233 3.13 23.76 -2.40
N GLN A 234 3.01 23.06 -3.51
CA GLN A 234 2.16 21.85 -3.57
C GLN A 234 2.99 20.71 -2.97
N PRO A 235 2.42 19.87 -2.09
CA PRO A 235 3.13 18.69 -1.59
C PRO A 235 3.62 17.91 -2.81
N ASP A 236 4.93 17.62 -2.85
CA ASP A 236 5.51 16.83 -3.93
C ASP A 236 4.67 15.57 -4.07
N ALA A 237 4.03 15.37 -5.22
CA ALA A 237 3.27 14.16 -5.48
C ALA A 237 4.15 12.93 -5.24
N ALA A 238 5.46 13.06 -5.45
CA ALA A 238 6.48 12.08 -5.09
C ALA A 238 6.54 11.78 -3.58
N GLU A 239 6.42 12.77 -2.70
CA GLU A 239 6.42 12.55 -1.24
C GLU A 239 5.13 11.86 -0.77
N LEU A 240 3.99 12.26 -1.30
CA LEU A 240 2.70 11.62 -1.01
C LEU A 240 2.66 10.16 -1.48
N THR A 241 3.31 9.88 -2.61
CA THR A 241 3.32 8.55 -3.20
C THR A 241 4.43 7.64 -2.66
N GLN A 242 5.44 8.21 -2.03
CA GLN A 242 6.52 7.47 -1.38
C GLN A 242 5.97 6.50 -0.32
N SER A 243 4.94 6.91 0.42
CA SER A 243 4.26 6.09 1.41
C SER A 243 3.62 4.83 0.80
N PHE A 244 2.96 4.99 -0.32
CA PHE A 244 2.37 3.87 -1.06
C PHE A 244 3.45 2.91 -1.60
N HIS A 245 4.53 3.44 -2.19
CA HIS A 245 5.64 2.64 -2.68
C HIS A 245 6.33 1.83 -1.59
N LEU A 246 6.47 2.39 -0.41
CA LEU A 246 7.08 1.69 0.72
C LEU A 246 6.20 0.57 1.26
N ASN A 247 4.89 0.77 1.32
CA ASN A 247 3.95 -0.29 1.67
C ASN A 247 4.01 -1.44 0.65
N LEU A 248 3.99 -1.12 -0.66
CA LEU A 248 4.15 -2.12 -1.72
C LEU A 248 5.52 -2.82 -1.67
N ALA A 249 6.60 -2.12 -1.29
CA ALA A 249 7.92 -2.73 -1.12
C ALA A 249 7.96 -3.69 0.07
N ALA A 250 7.34 -3.32 1.20
CA ALA A 250 7.19 -4.19 2.36
C ALA A 250 6.40 -5.46 2.02
N MET A 251 5.30 -5.31 1.27
CA MET A 251 4.51 -6.44 0.78
C MET A 251 5.29 -7.32 -0.20
N GLY A 252 6.05 -6.71 -1.12
CA GLY A 252 6.93 -7.44 -2.04
C GLY A 252 7.99 -8.27 -1.31
N LEU A 253 8.59 -7.73 -0.25
CA LEU A 253 9.54 -8.45 0.59
C LEU A 253 8.87 -9.61 1.34
N LEU A 254 7.68 -9.37 1.88
CA LEU A 254 6.89 -10.38 2.56
C LEU A 254 6.51 -11.52 1.62
N ALA A 255 6.04 -11.19 0.41
CA ALA A 255 5.74 -12.14 -0.65
C ALA A 255 6.99 -12.95 -1.04
N PHE A 256 8.17 -12.33 -1.10
CA PHE A 256 9.45 -12.99 -1.37
C PHE A 256 9.81 -13.99 -0.29
N VAL A 257 9.69 -13.63 0.99
CA VAL A 257 9.99 -14.51 2.12
C VAL A 257 9.03 -15.70 2.14
N VAL A 258 7.72 -15.46 2.00
CA VAL A 258 6.70 -16.53 1.96
C VAL A 258 6.89 -17.41 0.72
N GLY A 259 7.08 -16.82 -0.45
CA GLY A 259 7.31 -17.55 -1.70
C GLY A 259 8.57 -18.41 -1.65
N GLY A 260 9.67 -17.87 -1.12
CA GLY A 260 10.92 -18.64 -0.90
C GLY A 260 10.71 -19.82 0.04
N PHE A 261 9.93 -19.64 1.09
CA PHE A 261 9.60 -20.72 2.04
C PHE A 261 8.77 -21.83 1.38
N LEU A 262 7.84 -21.47 0.50
CA LEU A 262 7.02 -22.42 -0.26
C LEU A 262 7.88 -23.21 -1.26
N ILE A 263 8.78 -22.55 -1.99
CA ILE A 263 9.75 -23.19 -2.88
C ILE A 263 10.60 -24.19 -2.09
N TYR A 264 11.17 -23.77 -0.95
CA TYR A 264 11.95 -24.64 -0.08
C TYR A 264 11.16 -25.88 0.37
N ASN A 265 9.89 -25.68 0.77
CA ASN A 265 9.01 -26.75 1.21
C ASN A 265 8.73 -27.76 0.08
N ALA A 266 8.34 -27.27 -1.10
CA ALA A 266 8.05 -28.09 -2.27
C ALA A 266 9.28 -28.92 -2.69
N LEU A 267 10.47 -28.32 -2.74
CA LEU A 267 11.72 -29.00 -3.07
C LEU A 267 12.16 -29.98 -1.99
N SER A 268 12.09 -29.58 -0.72
CA SER A 268 12.45 -30.43 0.40
C SER A 268 11.60 -31.73 0.44
N PHE A 269 10.30 -31.55 0.14
CA PHE A 269 9.37 -32.65 0.00
C PHE A 269 9.75 -33.57 -1.19
N SER A 270 9.89 -33.01 -2.38
CA SER A 270 10.22 -33.75 -3.60
C SER A 270 11.50 -34.59 -3.41
N TYR A 271 12.57 -34.02 -2.83
CA TYR A 271 13.81 -34.76 -2.60
C TYR A 271 13.70 -35.82 -1.48
N THR A 272 12.87 -35.58 -0.48
CA THR A 272 12.64 -36.54 0.61
C THR A 272 11.93 -37.78 0.08
N ASP A 273 10.91 -37.59 -0.74
CA ASP A 273 10.13 -38.66 -1.33
C ASP A 273 10.95 -39.57 -2.28
N ARG A 274 11.88 -38.95 -3.00
CA ARG A 274 12.78 -39.64 -3.94
C ARG A 274 14.08 -40.18 -3.35
N ARG A 275 14.24 -40.17 -2.01
CA ARG A 275 15.49 -40.68 -1.35
C ARG A 275 15.85 -42.10 -1.77
N VAL A 276 14.85 -42.96 -1.92
CA VAL A 276 15.05 -44.35 -2.34
C VAL A 276 15.61 -44.40 -3.76
N LEU A 277 15.06 -43.62 -4.70
CA LEU A 277 15.54 -43.54 -6.08
C LEU A 277 16.98 -42.98 -6.12
N ILE A 278 17.23 -41.90 -5.43
CA ILE A 278 18.54 -41.24 -5.32
C ILE A 278 19.58 -42.24 -4.77
N ARG A 279 19.22 -43.01 -3.76
CA ARG A 279 20.09 -44.03 -3.17
C ARG A 279 20.37 -45.16 -4.17
N ARG A 280 19.35 -45.70 -4.85
CA ARG A 280 19.51 -46.74 -5.89
C ARG A 280 20.44 -46.29 -7.01
N LEU A 281 20.32 -45.04 -7.49
CA LEU A 281 21.20 -44.50 -8.50
C LEU A 281 22.66 -44.38 -8.01
N ARG A 282 22.86 -44.02 -6.74
CA ARG A 282 24.20 -43.97 -6.14
C ARG A 282 24.81 -45.37 -5.96
N LEU A 283 24.03 -46.36 -5.57
CA LEU A 283 24.45 -47.77 -5.50
C LEU A 283 24.81 -48.33 -6.88
N ALA A 284 24.12 -47.88 -7.95
CA ALA A 284 24.44 -48.16 -9.34
C ALA A 284 25.69 -47.43 -9.86
N GLY A 285 26.47 -46.77 -8.98
CA GLY A 285 27.74 -46.14 -9.34
C GLY A 285 27.68 -44.68 -9.81
N VAL A 286 26.51 -44.01 -9.75
CA VAL A 286 26.40 -42.61 -10.12
C VAL A 286 27.08 -41.72 -9.07
N THR A 287 28.08 -40.96 -9.49
CA THR A 287 28.83 -40.05 -8.61
C THR A 287 27.95 -38.90 -8.10
N ARG A 288 28.27 -38.36 -6.89
CA ARG A 288 27.56 -37.24 -6.30
C ARG A 288 27.47 -36.03 -7.21
N ALA A 289 28.57 -35.73 -7.93
CA ALA A 289 28.64 -34.58 -8.84
C ALA A 289 27.74 -34.73 -10.07
N ARG A 290 27.71 -35.97 -10.68
CA ARG A 290 26.81 -36.26 -11.81
C ARG A 290 25.34 -36.21 -11.42
N LEU A 291 25.01 -36.79 -10.24
CA LEU A 291 23.66 -36.77 -9.69
C LEU A 291 23.23 -35.33 -9.33
N GLY A 292 24.10 -34.56 -8.68
CA GLY A 292 23.83 -33.15 -8.33
C GLY A 292 23.56 -32.30 -9.57
N ARG A 293 24.35 -32.45 -10.64
CA ARG A 293 24.11 -31.72 -11.92
C ARG A 293 22.79 -32.16 -12.54
N ALA A 294 22.40 -33.43 -12.49
CA ALA A 294 21.14 -33.88 -13.02
C ALA A 294 19.93 -33.32 -12.24
N LEU A 295 20.03 -33.30 -10.90
CA LEU A 295 18.99 -32.70 -10.04
C LEU A 295 18.89 -31.17 -10.21
N LEU A 296 20.02 -30.50 -10.46
CA LEU A 296 20.01 -29.04 -10.79
C LEU A 296 19.39 -28.76 -12.15
N LEU A 297 19.66 -29.61 -13.18
CA LEU A 297 19.02 -29.48 -14.48
C LEU A 297 17.50 -29.74 -14.41
N GLU A 298 17.10 -30.75 -13.67
CA GLU A 298 15.69 -31.03 -13.39
C GLU A 298 15.01 -29.84 -12.68
N LEU A 299 15.66 -29.31 -11.63
CA LEU A 299 15.20 -28.12 -10.92
C LEU A 299 15.08 -26.93 -11.87
N GLY A 300 16.08 -26.71 -12.72
CA GLY A 300 16.06 -25.65 -13.74
C GLY A 300 14.87 -25.77 -14.68
N LEU A 301 14.50 -26.99 -15.10
CA LEU A 301 13.31 -27.23 -15.92
C LEU A 301 12.02 -26.85 -15.19
N PHE A 302 11.86 -27.30 -13.92
CA PHE A 302 10.68 -26.96 -13.13
C PHE A 302 10.61 -25.48 -12.77
N LEU A 303 11.76 -24.85 -12.48
CA LEU A 303 11.83 -23.41 -12.26
C LEU A 303 11.45 -22.64 -13.54
N LEU A 304 11.92 -23.08 -14.71
CA LEU A 304 11.56 -22.45 -15.98
C LEU A 304 10.04 -22.52 -16.23
N LEU A 305 9.46 -23.72 -16.11
CA LEU A 305 8.02 -23.92 -16.28
C LEU A 305 7.22 -23.12 -15.24
N GLY A 306 7.63 -23.20 -13.97
CA GLY A 306 7.01 -22.45 -12.87
C GLY A 306 7.10 -20.94 -13.06
N THR A 307 8.24 -20.45 -13.57
CA THR A 307 8.45 -19.01 -13.87
C THR A 307 7.55 -18.55 -15.02
N VAL A 308 7.48 -19.29 -16.13
CA VAL A 308 6.65 -18.91 -17.28
C VAL A 308 5.17 -18.89 -16.89
N LEU A 309 4.66 -20.00 -16.32
CA LEU A 309 3.25 -20.10 -15.94
C LEU A 309 2.90 -19.15 -14.77
N GLY A 310 3.80 -19.02 -13.80
CA GLY A 310 3.62 -18.13 -12.66
C GLY A 310 3.70 -16.66 -13.04
N SER A 311 4.57 -16.29 -13.99
CA SER A 311 4.61 -14.90 -14.51
C SER A 311 3.35 -14.57 -15.30
N TRP A 312 2.86 -15.50 -16.11
CA TRP A 312 1.59 -15.34 -16.81
C TRP A 312 0.42 -15.15 -15.82
N LEU A 313 0.31 -16.03 -14.83
CA LEU A 313 -0.73 -15.94 -13.79
C LEU A 313 -0.58 -14.65 -12.96
N GLY A 314 0.64 -14.29 -12.57
CA GLY A 314 0.93 -13.05 -11.82
C GLY A 314 0.60 -11.80 -12.61
N ALA A 315 0.89 -11.76 -13.91
CA ALA A 315 0.51 -10.67 -14.80
C ALA A 315 -1.02 -10.57 -14.94
N HIS A 316 -1.70 -11.69 -15.07
CA HIS A 316 -3.17 -11.70 -15.15
C HIS A 316 -3.80 -11.22 -13.83
N LEU A 317 -3.31 -11.68 -12.69
CA LEU A 317 -3.76 -11.20 -11.38
C LEU A 317 -3.49 -9.70 -11.18
N ALA A 318 -2.32 -9.23 -11.59
CA ALA A 318 -2.02 -7.80 -11.57
C ALA A 318 -3.01 -7.02 -12.46
N GLY A 319 -3.31 -7.50 -13.66
CA GLY A 319 -4.28 -6.87 -14.57
C GLY A 319 -5.69 -6.78 -14.00
N VAL A 320 -6.13 -7.79 -13.21
CA VAL A 320 -7.43 -7.77 -12.53
C VAL A 320 -7.45 -6.79 -11.34
N LEU A 321 -6.33 -6.67 -10.61
CA LEU A 321 -6.24 -5.81 -9.43
C LEU A 321 -5.90 -4.35 -9.77
N LEU A 322 -5.20 -4.13 -10.88
CA LEU A 322 -4.68 -2.82 -11.29
C LEU A 322 -5.80 -1.76 -11.49
N PRO A 323 -6.98 -2.05 -12.06
CA PRO A 323 -8.06 -1.08 -12.18
C PRO A 323 -8.50 -0.48 -10.84
N GLY A 324 -8.57 -1.28 -9.79
CA GLY A 324 -8.87 -0.80 -8.44
C GLY A 324 -7.81 0.16 -7.90
N VAL A 325 -6.54 -0.15 -8.15
CA VAL A 325 -5.40 0.73 -7.80
C VAL A 325 -5.46 2.03 -8.61
N GLY A 326 -5.71 1.93 -9.90
CA GLY A 326 -5.78 3.07 -10.81
C GLY A 326 -6.87 4.07 -10.44
N GLN A 327 -8.06 3.58 -10.12
CA GLN A 327 -9.16 4.43 -9.65
C GLN A 327 -8.83 5.14 -8.35
N THR A 328 -8.19 4.46 -7.40
CA THR A 328 -7.76 5.05 -6.13
C THR A 328 -6.75 6.17 -6.34
N LEU A 329 -5.73 5.92 -7.17
CA LEU A 329 -4.69 6.90 -7.46
C LEU A 329 -5.23 8.10 -8.25
N ALA A 330 -6.16 7.86 -9.18
CA ALA A 330 -6.81 8.92 -9.92
C ALA A 330 -7.64 9.84 -9.03
N GLN A 331 -8.38 9.27 -8.08
CA GLN A 331 -9.22 10.04 -7.15
C GLN A 331 -8.43 10.79 -6.08
N LEU A 332 -7.32 10.19 -5.58
CA LEU A 332 -6.51 10.77 -4.50
C LEU A 332 -5.50 11.80 -4.99
N TYR A 333 -4.81 11.46 -6.06
CA TYR A 333 -3.62 12.18 -6.51
C TYR A 333 -3.75 12.72 -7.93
N GLY A 334 -4.91 12.53 -8.57
CA GLY A 334 -5.11 12.89 -9.97
C GLY A 334 -4.18 12.13 -10.95
N VAL A 335 -3.58 11.02 -10.48
CA VAL A 335 -2.63 10.22 -11.26
C VAL A 335 -3.36 9.05 -11.89
N TYR A 336 -3.35 8.99 -13.21
CA TYR A 336 -3.98 7.91 -13.99
C TYR A 336 -2.97 6.83 -14.30
N ILE A 337 -3.32 5.59 -13.97
CA ILE A 337 -2.52 4.44 -14.39
C ILE A 337 -2.76 4.19 -15.87
N VAL A 338 -1.70 4.35 -16.66
CA VAL A 338 -1.68 3.94 -18.06
C VAL A 338 -1.60 2.41 -18.11
N TYR A 339 -2.60 1.80 -18.72
CA TYR A 339 -2.58 0.36 -18.99
C TYR A 339 -1.82 0.13 -20.31
N PRO A 340 -0.58 -0.38 -20.29
CA PRO A 340 0.07 -0.72 -21.54
C PRO A 340 -0.66 -1.91 -22.16
N ASP A 341 -0.82 -1.92 -23.48
CA ASP A 341 -1.35 -3.04 -24.26
C ASP A 341 -0.40 -4.25 -24.24
N GLY A 342 0.11 -4.60 -23.07
CA GLY A 342 1.03 -5.72 -22.84
C GLY A 342 2.01 -5.44 -21.72
N VAL A 343 2.45 -6.52 -21.05
CA VAL A 343 3.49 -6.44 -20.03
C VAL A 343 4.85 -6.26 -20.71
N ALA A 344 5.51 -5.13 -20.50
CA ALA A 344 6.86 -4.92 -21.00
C ALA A 344 7.80 -6.03 -20.50
N LEU A 345 8.46 -6.75 -21.41
CA LEU A 345 9.39 -7.84 -21.04
C LEU A 345 10.45 -7.37 -20.02
N GLY A 346 10.87 -6.12 -20.10
CA GLY A 346 11.80 -5.53 -19.14
C GLY A 346 11.30 -5.52 -17.69
N ALA A 347 9.98 -5.33 -17.48
CA ALA A 347 9.38 -5.33 -16.16
C ALA A 347 9.36 -6.74 -15.52
N LEU A 348 9.41 -7.81 -16.31
CA LEU A 348 9.46 -9.19 -15.83
C LEU A 348 10.88 -9.67 -15.49
N MET A 349 11.93 -9.00 -15.94
CA MET A 349 13.32 -9.45 -15.75
C MET A 349 13.70 -9.50 -14.26
N ALA A 350 13.37 -8.47 -13.49
CA ALA A 350 13.71 -8.40 -12.08
C ALA A 350 12.98 -9.47 -11.25
N PRO A 351 11.63 -9.64 -11.32
CA PRO A 351 10.94 -10.71 -10.59
C PRO A 351 11.39 -12.12 -11.03
N VAL A 352 11.70 -12.32 -12.30
CA VAL A 352 12.24 -13.60 -12.80
C VAL A 352 13.62 -13.89 -12.21
N ALA A 353 14.52 -12.91 -12.20
CA ALA A 353 15.85 -13.06 -11.60
C ALA A 353 15.78 -13.30 -10.08
N MET A 354 14.91 -12.58 -9.37
CA MET A 354 14.66 -12.77 -7.94
C MET A 354 14.13 -14.18 -7.64
N SER A 355 13.20 -14.67 -8.44
CA SER A 355 12.64 -16.00 -8.30
C SER A 355 13.66 -17.10 -8.59
N ALA A 356 14.47 -16.95 -9.64
CA ALA A 356 15.56 -17.87 -9.95
C ALA A 356 16.58 -17.93 -8.81
N LEU A 357 16.97 -16.78 -8.27
CA LEU A 357 17.87 -16.67 -7.13
C LEU A 357 17.27 -17.34 -5.88
N ALA A 358 16.01 -17.03 -5.55
CA ALA A 358 15.30 -17.65 -4.44
C ALA A 358 15.21 -19.18 -4.62
N GLY A 359 14.87 -19.65 -5.83
CA GLY A 359 14.81 -21.08 -6.15
C GLY A 359 16.14 -21.80 -5.95
N LEU A 360 17.24 -21.21 -6.41
CA LEU A 360 18.59 -21.75 -6.23
C LEU A 360 19.03 -21.77 -4.75
N LEU A 361 18.81 -20.67 -4.03
CA LEU A 361 19.15 -20.57 -2.60
C LEU A 361 18.32 -21.56 -1.78
N CYS A 362 17.01 -21.64 -2.02
CA CYS A 362 16.11 -22.56 -1.32
C CYS A 362 16.39 -24.03 -1.65
N ALA A 363 16.91 -24.33 -2.86
CA ALA A 363 17.30 -25.69 -3.26
C ALA A 363 18.62 -26.16 -2.63
N ALA A 364 19.51 -25.26 -2.26
CA ALA A 364 20.87 -25.59 -1.83
C ALA A 364 20.89 -26.56 -0.63
N ILE A 365 20.08 -26.32 0.39
CA ILE A 365 20.02 -27.15 1.60
C ILE A 365 19.35 -28.50 1.32
N PRO A 366 18.15 -28.60 0.70
CA PRO A 366 17.53 -29.88 0.37
C PRO A 366 18.39 -30.74 -0.55
N LEU A 367 19.02 -30.11 -1.56
CA LEU A 367 19.90 -30.78 -2.50
C LEU A 367 21.14 -31.38 -1.81
N ARG A 368 21.83 -30.57 -0.96
CA ARG A 368 22.97 -31.05 -0.18
C ARG A 368 22.58 -32.21 0.72
N ARG A 369 21.40 -32.15 1.38
CA ARG A 369 20.88 -33.25 2.22
C ARG A 369 20.59 -34.52 1.41
N ALA A 370 20.00 -34.39 0.23
CA ALA A 370 19.69 -35.50 -0.65
C ALA A 370 20.99 -36.21 -1.15
N LEU A 371 22.02 -35.43 -1.50
CA LEU A 371 23.32 -35.93 -1.95
C LEU A 371 24.17 -36.50 -0.79
N ALA A 372 24.00 -36.03 0.43
CA ALA A 372 24.75 -36.49 1.61
C ALA A 372 24.12 -37.73 2.27
N ALA A 373 22.93 -38.15 1.84
CA ALA A 373 22.23 -39.28 2.43
C ALA A 373 23.11 -40.57 2.44
N PRO A 374 23.16 -41.35 3.56
CA PRO A 374 23.98 -42.57 3.65
C PRO A 374 23.48 -43.63 2.68
N MET A 375 24.42 -44.38 2.09
CA MET A 375 24.11 -45.45 1.12
C MET A 375 23.61 -46.73 1.81
N LEU A 376 24.11 -47.03 2.98
CA LEU A 376 23.69 -48.20 3.77
C LEU A 376 22.55 -47.80 4.70
N ASP A 377 21.42 -48.44 4.52
CA ASP A 377 20.29 -48.30 5.41
C ASP A 377 20.49 -49.23 6.61
N ARG A 378 20.61 -48.68 7.78
CA ARG A 378 20.69 -49.44 9.01
C ARG A 378 19.31 -49.84 9.55
N GLY A 379 18.28 -49.92 8.74
CA GLY A 379 16.94 -50.40 9.13
C GLY A 379 16.24 -49.52 10.18
N SER A 380 16.82 -48.38 10.57
CA SER A 380 16.26 -47.50 11.57
C SER A 380 15.65 -46.24 10.92
N GLU A 381 14.62 -46.43 10.09
CA GLU A 381 13.63 -45.35 9.89
C GLU A 381 12.75 -45.18 11.14
N ARG A 382 13.26 -45.51 12.31
CA ARG A 382 12.71 -44.97 13.55
C ARG A 382 13.04 -43.50 13.51
N TRP A 383 12.06 -42.69 13.15
CA TRP A 383 12.12 -41.26 13.35
C TRP A 383 12.53 -41.04 14.81
N ASP A 384 13.80 -40.72 15.02
CA ASP A 384 14.34 -40.53 16.33
C ASP A 384 13.71 -39.26 16.89
N LEU A 385 12.76 -39.38 17.81
CA LEU A 385 12.11 -38.25 18.49
C LEU A 385 13.16 -37.35 19.15
N ARG A 386 14.30 -37.93 19.56
CA ARG A 386 15.42 -37.15 20.15
C ARG A 386 16.17 -36.39 19.08
N GLY A 387 16.37 -36.98 17.91
CA GLY A 387 16.98 -36.28 16.75
C GLY A 387 16.15 -35.15 16.25
N THR A 388 14.83 -35.33 16.15
CA THR A 388 13.90 -34.26 15.76
C THR A 388 13.87 -33.14 16.80
N ALA A 389 13.86 -33.46 18.10
CA ALA A 389 13.91 -32.45 19.17
C ALA A 389 15.22 -31.65 19.18
N ARG A 390 16.36 -32.29 18.90
CA ARG A 390 17.66 -31.60 18.75
C ARG A 390 17.67 -30.66 17.56
N ARG A 391 17.05 -31.07 16.43
CA ARG A 391 16.92 -30.25 15.24
C ARG A 391 16.05 -29.02 15.53
N ASP A 392 14.90 -29.21 16.18
CA ASP A 392 13.98 -28.11 16.51
C ASP A 392 14.63 -27.11 17.46
N ARG A 393 15.45 -27.58 18.43
CA ARG A 393 16.24 -26.69 19.28
C ARG A 393 17.29 -25.89 18.51
N LYS A 394 17.98 -26.52 17.52
CA LYS A 394 18.93 -25.81 16.66
C LYS A 394 18.25 -24.75 15.81
N LEU A 395 17.09 -25.09 15.23
CA LEU A 395 16.28 -24.15 14.47
C LEU A 395 15.80 -22.99 15.35
N ALA A 396 15.33 -23.30 16.56
CA ALA A 396 14.89 -22.28 17.52
C ALA A 396 16.04 -21.37 17.97
N LEU A 397 17.24 -21.93 18.23
CA LEU A 397 18.42 -21.12 18.55
C LEU A 397 18.79 -20.20 17.40
N MET A 398 18.78 -20.72 16.17
CA MET A 398 19.02 -19.90 14.97
C MET A 398 17.93 -18.83 14.80
N GLY A 399 16.67 -19.16 15.06
CA GLY A 399 15.57 -18.21 15.06
C GLY A 399 15.75 -17.11 16.12
N ALA A 400 16.13 -17.47 17.33
CA ALA A 400 16.41 -16.51 18.40
C ALA A 400 17.60 -15.58 18.05
N VAL A 401 18.65 -16.13 17.43
CA VAL A 401 19.79 -15.32 16.93
C VAL A 401 19.34 -14.33 15.84
N LEU A 402 18.43 -14.75 14.94
CA LEU A 402 17.87 -13.86 13.90
C LEU A 402 16.96 -12.76 14.47
N LEU A 403 16.39 -12.95 15.65
CA LEU A 403 15.61 -11.88 16.30
C LEU A 403 16.52 -10.77 16.87
N LEU A 404 17.80 -11.01 17.11
CA LEU A 404 18.73 -9.98 17.58
C LEU A 404 18.92 -8.83 16.58
N PRO A 405 19.25 -9.07 15.28
CA PRO A 405 19.30 -7.99 14.31
C PRO A 405 17.94 -7.32 14.07
N ALA A 406 16.81 -8.04 14.20
CA ALA A 406 15.48 -7.44 14.17
C ALA A 406 15.26 -6.46 15.34
N ALA A 407 15.65 -6.86 16.56
CA ALA A 407 15.58 -6.00 17.74
C ALA A 407 16.54 -4.80 17.64
N LEU A 408 17.73 -5.01 17.08
CA LEU A 408 18.70 -3.95 16.83
C LEU A 408 18.15 -2.94 15.82
N ALA A 409 17.57 -3.42 14.72
CA ALA A 409 16.90 -2.56 13.75
C ALA A 409 15.72 -1.81 14.37
N ALA A 410 14.95 -2.44 15.26
CA ALA A 410 13.88 -1.77 15.99
C ALA A 410 14.37 -0.60 16.85
N ARG A 411 15.62 -0.64 17.32
CA ARG A 411 16.22 0.41 18.17
C ARG A 411 16.96 1.50 17.39
N TRP A 412 17.59 1.14 16.24
CA TRP A 412 18.51 2.01 15.50
C TRP A 412 18.41 1.84 13.98
N ALA A 413 17.22 1.73 13.40
CA ALA A 413 17.10 1.70 11.94
C ALA A 413 17.38 3.09 11.34
N PRO A 414 18.54 3.30 10.68
CA PRO A 414 18.88 4.62 10.13
C PRO A 414 18.17 4.90 8.79
N ASN A 415 17.69 3.88 8.13
CA ASN A 415 17.03 3.98 6.84
C ASN A 415 16.02 2.85 6.62
N ILE A 416 15.19 2.99 5.60
CA ILE A 416 14.12 2.04 5.28
C ILE A 416 14.65 0.64 4.94
N LEU A 417 15.82 0.53 4.32
CA LEU A 417 16.40 -0.77 3.97
C LEU A 417 16.74 -1.59 5.22
N THR A 418 17.31 -0.96 6.26
CA THR A 418 17.60 -1.62 7.53
C THR A 418 16.33 -1.98 8.29
N ALA A 419 15.28 -1.15 8.23
CA ALA A 419 13.98 -1.45 8.82
C ALA A 419 13.33 -2.66 8.13
N LEU A 420 13.32 -2.71 6.79
CA LEU A 420 12.79 -3.85 6.02
C LEU A 420 13.62 -5.13 6.22
N ALA A 421 14.95 -5.02 6.32
CA ALA A 421 15.81 -6.16 6.65
C ALA A 421 15.49 -6.71 8.05
N GLY A 422 15.31 -5.83 9.04
CA GLY A 422 14.85 -6.20 10.38
C GLY A 422 13.51 -6.95 10.36
N MET A 423 12.55 -6.49 9.54
CA MET A 423 11.27 -7.18 9.35
C MET A 423 11.47 -8.59 8.77
N ALA A 424 12.34 -8.75 7.77
CA ALA A 424 12.65 -10.08 7.21
C ALA A 424 13.28 -11.00 8.25
N PHE A 425 14.20 -10.49 9.07
CA PHE A 425 14.79 -11.27 10.18
C PHE A 425 13.76 -11.62 11.25
N LEU A 426 12.82 -10.74 11.55
CA LEU A 426 11.70 -11.01 12.47
C LEU A 426 10.85 -12.17 11.96
N LEU A 427 10.43 -12.12 10.70
CA LEU A 427 9.60 -13.16 10.08
C LEU A 427 10.32 -14.52 10.00
N LEU A 428 11.58 -14.53 9.56
CA LEU A 428 12.39 -15.76 9.51
C LEU A 428 12.64 -16.32 10.90
N GLY A 429 12.93 -15.46 11.86
CA GLY A 429 13.13 -15.85 13.27
C GLY A 429 11.88 -16.47 13.86
N ALA A 430 10.71 -15.85 13.67
CA ALA A 430 9.42 -16.37 14.10
C ALA A 430 9.13 -17.74 13.47
N ALA A 431 9.34 -17.89 12.15
CA ALA A 431 9.13 -19.15 11.45
C ALA A 431 10.01 -20.28 12.01
N LEU A 432 11.29 -20.01 12.29
CA LEU A 432 12.23 -21.01 12.83
C LEU A 432 11.96 -21.39 14.28
N LEU A 433 11.35 -20.51 15.07
CA LEU A 433 10.91 -20.79 16.45
C LEU A 433 9.69 -21.70 16.51
N LEU A 434 8.84 -21.66 15.48
CA LEU A 434 7.53 -22.29 15.46
C LEU A 434 7.52 -23.78 15.80
N PRO A 435 8.38 -24.67 15.22
CA PRO A 435 8.35 -26.11 15.53
C PRO A 435 8.61 -26.39 17.02
N MET A 436 9.52 -25.63 17.64
CA MET A 436 9.80 -25.77 19.07
C MET A 436 8.62 -25.32 19.93
N LEU A 437 7.99 -24.20 19.59
CA LEU A 437 6.82 -23.66 20.30
C LEU A 437 5.62 -24.59 20.18
N LEU A 438 5.32 -25.10 18.97
CA LEU A 438 4.25 -26.06 18.76
C LEU A 438 4.49 -27.35 19.58
N ARG A 439 5.75 -27.82 19.65
CA ARG A 439 6.10 -28.97 20.47
C ARG A 439 5.92 -28.67 21.96
N ALA A 440 6.29 -27.50 22.41
CA ALA A 440 6.10 -27.07 23.80
C ALA A 440 4.61 -27.00 24.16
N LEU A 441 3.77 -26.43 23.27
CA LEU A 441 2.32 -26.38 23.47
C LEU A 441 1.68 -27.79 23.49
N LEU A 442 2.09 -28.71 22.60
CA LEU A 442 1.63 -30.07 22.64
C LEU A 442 2.06 -30.79 23.93
N ASN A 443 3.28 -30.52 24.43
CA ASN A 443 3.75 -31.08 25.71
C ASN A 443 2.93 -30.56 26.89
N LEU A 444 2.62 -29.25 26.87
CA LEU A 444 1.78 -28.63 27.88
C LEU A 444 0.38 -29.23 27.89
N LEU A 445 -0.25 -29.32 26.70
CA LEU A 445 -1.58 -29.95 26.59
C LEU A 445 -1.59 -31.43 27.07
N ALA A 446 -0.52 -32.17 26.75
CA ALA A 446 -0.41 -33.57 27.22
C ALA A 446 -0.22 -33.66 28.76
N ALA A 447 0.49 -32.70 29.36
CA ALA A 447 0.63 -32.62 30.81
C ALA A 447 -0.71 -32.29 31.49
N LEU A 448 -1.50 -31.35 30.85
CA LEU A 448 -2.79 -30.94 31.37
C LEU A 448 -3.91 -31.99 31.16
N SER A 449 -3.83 -32.81 30.10
CA SER A 449 -4.90 -33.78 29.75
C SER A 449 -5.03 -34.96 30.70
N GLY A 450 -4.03 -35.19 31.54
CA GLY A 450 -4.03 -36.29 32.52
C GLY A 450 -4.09 -37.68 31.93
N ARG A 451 -3.88 -38.72 32.75
CA ARG A 451 -3.93 -40.16 32.34
C ARG A 451 -5.33 -40.72 32.11
N ARG A 452 -6.40 -39.92 32.32
CA ARG A 452 -7.78 -40.41 32.32
C ARG A 452 -8.41 -40.53 30.91
N ARG A 453 -7.77 -40.02 29.82
CA ARG A 453 -8.33 -40.03 28.45
C ARG A 453 -7.35 -40.66 27.45
N PRO A 454 -7.33 -41.98 27.29
CA PRO A 454 -6.32 -42.70 26.50
C PRO A 454 -6.30 -42.31 25.02
N LEU A 455 -7.45 -42.01 24.40
CA LEU A 455 -7.56 -41.56 23.01
C LEU A 455 -6.92 -40.20 22.80
N LEU A 456 -7.13 -39.29 23.76
CA LEU A 456 -6.55 -37.94 23.70
C LEU A 456 -5.03 -38.00 23.92
N GLY A 457 -4.56 -38.83 24.83
CA GLY A 457 -3.13 -39.10 25.06
C GLY A 457 -2.44 -39.68 23.83
N TRP A 458 -3.09 -40.60 23.14
CA TRP A 458 -2.60 -41.15 21.89
C TRP A 458 -2.54 -40.07 20.79
N LEU A 459 -3.63 -39.29 20.62
CA LEU A 459 -3.73 -38.21 19.65
C LEU A 459 -2.59 -37.20 19.82
N LEU A 460 -2.34 -36.74 21.05
CA LEU A 460 -1.29 -35.79 21.37
C LEU A 460 0.12 -36.37 21.10
N THR A 461 0.32 -37.64 21.41
CA THR A 461 1.61 -38.34 21.18
C THR A 461 1.86 -38.52 19.67
N ASP A 462 0.85 -38.91 18.91
CA ASP A 462 0.95 -39.04 17.45
C ASP A 462 1.09 -37.67 16.75
N SER A 463 0.44 -36.63 17.27
CA SER A 463 0.63 -35.25 16.79
C SER A 463 2.07 -34.75 17.00
N ARG A 464 2.74 -35.10 18.09
CA ARG A 464 4.18 -34.82 18.32
C ARG A 464 5.07 -35.50 17.28
N TRP A 465 4.73 -36.73 16.91
CA TRP A 465 5.46 -37.46 15.88
C TRP A 465 5.22 -36.85 14.50
N LEU A 466 3.99 -36.39 14.23
CA LEU A 466 3.61 -35.72 13.00
C LEU A 466 4.32 -34.37 12.80
N LEU A 467 4.66 -33.66 13.89
CA LEU A 467 5.40 -32.40 13.82
C LEU A 467 6.72 -32.52 13.06
N GLY A 468 7.43 -33.63 13.13
CA GLY A 468 8.69 -33.82 12.43
C GLY A 468 8.59 -33.61 10.91
N PRO A 469 7.78 -34.41 10.19
CA PRO A 469 7.56 -34.24 8.77
C PRO A 469 6.71 -33.03 8.38
N ALA A 470 5.76 -32.61 9.23
CA ALA A 470 4.85 -31.53 8.99
C ALA A 470 5.43 -30.12 9.32
N SER A 471 6.57 -30.08 10.01
CA SER A 471 7.13 -28.82 10.52
C SER A 471 7.28 -27.74 9.45
N LEU A 472 7.77 -28.08 8.26
CA LEU A 472 8.00 -27.15 7.18
C LEU A 472 6.69 -26.58 6.62
N ALA A 473 5.67 -27.41 6.48
CA ALA A 473 4.37 -26.96 5.98
C ALA A 473 3.64 -26.07 6.99
N LEU A 474 3.72 -26.46 8.27
CA LEU A 474 3.17 -25.65 9.36
C LEU A 474 3.90 -24.31 9.49
N MET A 475 5.23 -24.28 9.32
CA MET A 475 5.99 -23.04 9.28
C MET A 475 5.54 -22.15 8.12
N ALA A 476 5.34 -22.70 6.91
CA ALA A 476 4.94 -21.94 5.74
C ALA A 476 3.56 -21.30 5.92
N ILE A 477 2.55 -22.08 6.32
CA ILE A 477 1.20 -21.52 6.51
C ILE A 477 1.14 -20.56 7.69
N THR A 478 1.84 -20.87 8.79
CA THR A 478 1.84 -19.96 9.95
C THR A 478 2.55 -18.66 9.62
N LEU A 479 3.63 -18.70 8.83
CA LEU A 479 4.29 -17.48 8.35
C LEU A 479 3.34 -16.64 7.50
N ALA A 480 2.59 -17.24 6.57
CA ALA A 480 1.58 -16.56 5.78
C ALA A 480 0.46 -15.95 6.65
N LEU A 481 0.03 -16.69 7.69
CA LEU A 481 -0.97 -16.20 8.64
C LEU A 481 -0.45 -15.08 9.54
N VAL A 482 0.79 -15.16 10.03
CA VAL A 482 1.46 -14.10 10.80
C VAL A 482 1.58 -12.83 9.98
N ALA A 483 2.00 -12.99 8.72
CA ALA A 483 2.11 -11.88 7.80
C ALA A 483 0.75 -11.19 7.56
N ASN A 484 -0.27 -11.99 7.29
CA ASN A 484 -1.64 -11.51 7.09
C ASN A 484 -2.20 -10.86 8.37
N SER A 485 -2.01 -11.51 9.54
CA SER A 485 -2.41 -10.95 10.83
C SER A 485 -1.74 -9.62 11.13
N GLY A 486 -0.42 -9.54 10.94
CA GLY A 486 0.35 -8.34 11.19
C GLY A 486 -0.07 -7.17 10.30
N LEU A 487 -0.23 -7.42 9.00
CA LEU A 487 -0.69 -6.41 8.05
C LEU A 487 -2.12 -5.96 8.31
N ASN A 488 -3.05 -6.90 8.52
CA ASN A 488 -4.44 -6.54 8.81
C ASN A 488 -4.59 -5.76 10.13
N THR A 489 -3.83 -6.13 11.16
CA THR A 489 -3.80 -5.38 12.44
C THR A 489 -3.21 -3.99 12.22
N MET A 490 -2.14 -3.86 11.43
CA MET A 490 -1.55 -2.56 11.08
C MET A 490 -2.54 -1.70 10.31
N ILE A 491 -3.17 -2.22 9.26
CA ILE A 491 -4.14 -1.50 8.42
C ILE A 491 -5.37 -1.08 9.25
N GLY A 492 -5.91 -1.99 10.06
CA GLY A 492 -7.04 -1.70 10.92
C GLY A 492 -6.72 -0.62 11.96
N SER A 493 -5.53 -0.70 12.58
CA SER A 493 -5.05 0.31 13.54
C SER A 493 -4.86 1.67 12.87
N PHE A 494 -4.30 1.68 11.65
CA PHE A 494 -4.10 2.92 10.92
C PHE A 494 -5.44 3.52 10.46
N ARG A 495 -6.39 2.69 10.02
CA ARG A 495 -7.75 3.14 9.69
C ARG A 495 -8.44 3.80 10.87
N GLU A 496 -8.40 3.16 12.03
CA GLU A 496 -8.99 3.68 13.26
C GLU A 496 -8.27 4.96 13.74
N ALA A 497 -6.93 5.00 13.61
CA ALA A 497 -6.15 6.20 13.93
C ALA A 497 -6.49 7.36 12.99
N THR A 498 -6.66 7.06 11.70
CA THR A 498 -7.07 8.05 10.68
C THR A 498 -8.50 8.54 10.94
N ASP A 499 -9.41 7.66 11.28
CA ASP A 499 -10.80 8.00 11.60
C ASP A 499 -10.88 8.94 12.79
N ARG A 500 -10.20 8.62 13.89
CA ARG A 500 -10.11 9.50 15.07
C ARG A 500 -9.41 10.83 14.75
N TRP A 501 -8.37 10.80 13.93
CA TRP A 501 -7.68 12.02 13.52
C TRP A 501 -8.58 12.90 12.65
N LEU A 502 -9.39 12.31 11.75
CA LEU A 502 -10.38 13.05 10.97
C LEU A 502 -11.43 13.70 11.88
N ASP A 503 -11.94 12.99 12.89
CA ASP A 503 -12.85 13.56 13.88
C ASP A 503 -12.25 14.78 14.60
N GLN A 504 -10.94 14.73 14.86
CA GLN A 504 -10.21 15.82 15.50
C GLN A 504 -9.93 16.97 14.54
N ARG A 505 -9.54 16.66 13.30
CA ARG A 505 -9.18 17.67 12.29
C ARG A 505 -10.39 18.38 11.71
N LEU A 506 -11.49 17.64 11.55
CA LEU A 506 -12.77 18.12 11.07
C LEU A 506 -13.69 18.50 12.26
N ALA A 507 -13.18 19.36 13.15
CA ALA A 507 -13.93 19.77 14.33
C ALA A 507 -15.13 20.67 14.05
N ALA A 508 -15.18 21.30 12.85
CA ALA A 508 -16.30 22.10 12.40
C ALA A 508 -17.30 21.26 11.59
N GLN A 509 -18.57 21.58 11.67
CA GLN A 509 -19.63 20.88 10.94
C GLN A 509 -19.70 21.31 9.47
N LEU A 510 -19.46 22.59 9.16
CA LEU A 510 -19.48 23.11 7.79
C LEU A 510 -18.18 23.85 7.46
N TYR A 511 -17.64 23.60 6.28
CA TYR A 511 -16.44 24.26 5.75
C TYR A 511 -16.80 25.10 4.55
N LEU A 512 -16.52 26.41 4.63
CA LEU A 512 -16.77 27.34 3.54
C LEU A 512 -15.69 27.19 2.45
N PRO A 513 -16.07 27.16 1.16
CA PRO A 513 -15.14 26.89 0.06
C PRO A 513 -14.20 28.08 -0.23
N GLY A 514 -14.37 29.18 0.44
CA GLY A 514 -13.58 30.41 0.30
C GLY A 514 -13.53 31.21 1.57
N VAL A 515 -12.93 32.39 1.49
CA VAL A 515 -12.92 33.36 2.57
C VAL A 515 -13.93 34.45 2.23
N TYR A 516 -14.91 34.61 3.07
CA TYR A 516 -15.99 35.59 2.99
C TYR A 516 -15.78 36.68 4.02
N ASP A 517 -16.48 37.82 3.86
CA ASP A 517 -16.47 38.84 4.89
C ASP A 517 -17.02 38.27 6.21
N ALA A 518 -16.16 38.22 7.22
CA ALA A 518 -16.49 37.66 8.51
C ALA A 518 -17.67 38.34 9.19
N GLN A 519 -17.88 39.64 8.95
CA GLN A 519 -19.02 40.38 9.50
C GLN A 519 -20.32 39.91 8.86
N VAL A 520 -20.34 39.72 7.56
CA VAL A 520 -21.51 39.22 6.82
C VAL A 520 -21.86 37.82 7.29
N VAL A 521 -20.87 36.91 7.37
CA VAL A 521 -21.11 35.52 7.81
C VAL A 521 -21.63 35.52 9.25
N ARG A 522 -21.02 36.28 10.18
CA ARG A 522 -21.49 36.37 11.56
C ARG A 522 -22.88 36.97 11.66
N ALA A 523 -23.27 37.91 10.83
CA ALA A 523 -24.63 38.48 10.79
C ALA A 523 -25.64 37.38 10.38
N ILE A 524 -25.33 36.60 9.33
CA ILE A 524 -26.19 35.48 8.89
C ILE A 524 -26.33 34.44 10.00
N LEU A 525 -25.25 34.07 10.66
CA LEU A 525 -25.25 33.08 11.75
C LEU A 525 -26.09 33.59 12.93
N HIS A 526 -25.93 34.89 13.31
CA HIS A 526 -26.67 35.47 14.42
C HIS A 526 -28.19 35.50 14.17
N GLU A 527 -28.59 35.68 12.91
CA GLU A 527 -30.00 35.72 12.52
C GLU A 527 -30.63 34.34 12.40
N THR A 528 -29.85 33.35 11.86
CA THR A 528 -30.38 32.04 11.53
C THR A 528 -30.08 30.98 12.59
N ALA A 529 -28.89 31.03 13.22
CA ALA A 529 -28.37 30.07 14.16
C ALA A 529 -27.46 30.73 15.18
N PRO A 530 -28.00 31.44 16.20
CA PRO A 530 -27.20 32.24 17.15
C PRO A 530 -26.21 31.36 17.98
N GLU A 531 -26.42 30.07 18.05
CA GLU A 531 -25.52 29.11 18.73
C GLU A 531 -24.33 28.70 17.85
N ALA A 532 -24.37 28.99 16.56
CA ALA A 532 -23.26 28.68 15.64
C ALA A 532 -22.20 29.79 15.67
N GLN A 533 -20.96 29.40 15.54
CA GLN A 533 -19.80 30.29 15.58
C GLN A 533 -18.95 30.14 14.32
N LEU A 534 -18.42 31.25 13.84
CA LEU A 534 -17.47 31.29 12.73
C LEU A 534 -16.03 31.15 13.26
N ALA A 535 -15.31 30.14 12.82
CA ALA A 535 -13.88 29.98 13.01
C ALA A 535 -13.13 30.40 11.75
N GLU A 536 -12.16 31.25 11.89
CA GLU A 536 -11.22 31.65 10.83
C GLU A 536 -9.90 30.91 11.06
N ARG A 537 -9.32 30.40 10.00
CA ARG A 537 -8.02 29.69 10.06
C ARG A 537 -6.96 30.48 9.32
N TYR A 538 -5.82 30.57 9.93
CA TYR A 538 -4.67 31.29 9.40
C TYR A 538 -3.52 30.34 9.14
N ARG A 539 -2.75 30.63 8.09
CA ARG A 539 -1.63 29.78 7.67
C ARG A 539 -0.52 30.66 7.08
N VAL A 540 0.71 30.36 7.48
CA VAL A 540 1.90 31.00 6.92
C VAL A 540 2.99 29.94 6.69
N ALA A 541 3.72 30.05 5.60
CA ALA A 541 4.86 29.19 5.32
C ALA A 541 6.17 29.91 5.62
N LEU A 542 7.04 29.28 6.40
CA LEU A 542 8.33 29.83 6.83
C LEU A 542 9.46 28.88 6.44
N ASP A 543 10.60 29.43 6.06
CA ASP A 543 11.83 28.65 5.92
C ASP A 543 12.59 28.67 7.27
N ARG A 544 12.85 27.48 7.81
CA ARG A 544 13.49 27.27 9.11
C ARG A 544 14.70 26.35 9.00
N PRO A 545 15.76 26.60 9.75
CA PRO A 545 16.90 25.68 9.79
C PRO A 545 16.54 24.40 10.53
N ARG A 546 16.86 23.25 9.95
CA ARG A 546 16.89 21.95 10.61
C ARG A 546 18.00 21.89 11.66
N ALA A 547 17.99 20.83 12.48
CA ALA A 547 19.09 20.53 13.38
C ALA A 547 20.44 20.29 12.65
N ASP A 548 20.41 19.90 11.37
CA ASP A 548 21.60 19.72 10.50
C ASP A 548 22.02 21.00 9.74
N GLY A 549 21.36 22.15 10.00
CA GLY A 549 21.61 23.44 9.36
C GLY A 549 20.98 23.64 7.98
N ARG A 550 20.33 22.65 7.41
CA ARG A 550 19.61 22.79 6.13
C ARG A 550 18.29 23.51 6.34
N ALA A 551 17.91 24.37 5.38
CA ALA A 551 16.60 25.00 5.41
C ALA A 551 15.50 24.02 5.06
N VAL A 552 14.41 24.05 5.83
CA VAL A 552 13.18 23.29 5.58
C VAL A 552 11.99 24.25 5.64
N ARG A 553 11.05 24.04 4.77
CA ARG A 553 9.81 24.80 4.76
C ARG A 553 8.85 24.26 5.80
N VAL A 554 8.44 25.12 6.71
CA VAL A 554 7.51 24.79 7.81
C VAL A 554 6.22 25.56 7.57
N GLU A 555 5.12 24.87 7.66
CA GLU A 555 3.80 25.47 7.66
C GLU A 555 3.38 25.77 9.09
N VAL A 556 3.17 27.05 9.41
CA VAL A 556 2.63 27.46 10.71
C VAL A 556 1.12 27.68 10.55
N VAL A 557 0.34 27.03 11.39
CA VAL A 557 -1.12 27.08 11.38
C VAL A 557 -1.60 27.45 12.77
N ASP A 558 -2.60 28.32 12.84
CA ASP A 558 -3.25 28.65 14.10
C ASP A 558 -4.19 27.55 14.59
N LEU A 559 -4.44 27.49 15.89
CA LEU A 559 -5.46 26.65 16.48
C LEU A 559 -6.45 27.51 17.27
N ASP A 560 -7.73 27.34 16.95
CA ASP A 560 -8.82 28.00 17.66
C ASP A 560 -8.84 27.56 19.14
N PRO A 561 -8.95 28.49 20.10
CA PRO A 561 -8.91 28.19 21.51
C PRO A 561 -10.21 27.57 22.06
N SER A 562 -11.21 27.29 21.22
CA SER A 562 -12.48 26.71 21.67
C SER A 562 -12.29 25.36 22.36
N PRO A 563 -13.12 25.01 23.37
CA PRO A 563 -12.98 23.73 24.09
C PRO A 563 -13.03 22.49 23.19
N ARG A 564 -13.76 22.57 22.06
CA ARG A 564 -13.90 21.49 21.09
C ARG A 564 -12.58 21.20 20.38
N PHE A 565 -11.88 22.23 19.90
CA PHE A 565 -10.56 22.07 19.31
C PHE A 565 -9.49 21.68 20.34
N GLN A 566 -9.63 22.16 21.58
CA GLN A 566 -8.74 21.75 22.67
C GLN A 566 -8.86 20.25 22.98
N ALA A 567 -10.10 19.73 23.03
CA ALA A 567 -10.37 18.31 23.25
C ALA A 567 -9.89 17.42 22.09
N SER A 568 -9.86 17.97 20.86
CA SER A 568 -9.46 17.26 19.65
C SER A 568 -7.95 17.11 19.48
N LEU A 569 -7.14 17.80 20.25
CA LEU A 569 -5.68 17.83 20.09
C LEU A 569 -5.03 16.56 20.65
N ALA A 570 -4.62 15.64 19.76
CA ALA A 570 -3.90 14.41 20.10
C ALA A 570 -2.40 14.65 20.15
N LEU A 571 -1.84 14.73 21.34
CA LEU A 571 -0.40 14.79 21.58
C LEU A 571 0.22 13.39 21.55
N LEU A 572 1.45 13.28 21.06
CA LEU A 572 2.23 12.03 21.05
C LEU A 572 2.49 11.53 22.48
N ARG A 573 2.68 12.44 23.42
CA ARG A 573 2.66 12.21 24.87
C ARG A 573 1.72 13.22 25.48
N ASP A 574 0.79 12.75 26.25
CA ASP A 574 -0.15 13.64 26.97
C ASP A 574 0.61 14.34 28.10
N ASP A 575 1.04 15.56 27.79
CA ASP A 575 1.77 16.43 28.68
C ASP A 575 0.87 17.61 29.05
N ALA A 576 0.35 17.60 30.27
CA ALA A 576 -0.57 18.65 30.75
C ALA A 576 0.13 20.01 30.83
N GLU A 577 1.42 20.06 31.17
CA GLU A 577 2.20 21.29 31.26
C GLU A 577 2.45 21.87 29.85
N GLY A 578 2.89 21.04 28.89
CA GLY A 578 3.07 21.43 27.51
C GLY A 578 1.76 21.90 26.86
N ARG A 579 0.64 21.25 27.17
CA ARG A 579 -0.69 21.68 26.72
C ARG A 579 -1.08 23.07 27.29
N ALA A 580 -0.89 23.29 28.58
CA ALA A 580 -1.16 24.57 29.23
C ALA A 580 -0.29 25.68 28.64
N GLN A 581 1.01 25.43 28.45
CA GLN A 581 1.95 26.37 27.83
C GLN A 581 1.56 26.74 26.40
N PHE A 582 1.09 25.76 25.61
CA PHE A 582 0.61 26.02 24.24
C PHE A 582 -0.62 26.94 24.24
N PHE A 583 -1.66 26.64 25.06
CA PHE A 583 -2.87 27.45 25.09
C PHE A 583 -2.68 28.82 25.74
N ALA A 584 -1.69 28.96 26.61
CA ALA A 584 -1.25 30.29 27.12
C ALA A 584 -0.58 31.14 26.02
N GLY A 585 -0.24 30.58 24.88
CA GLY A 585 0.49 31.26 23.82
C GLY A 585 1.96 31.47 24.12
N GLU A 586 2.53 30.57 24.93
CA GLU A 586 3.94 30.60 25.37
C GLU A 586 4.78 29.50 24.71
N GLY A 587 4.18 28.67 23.87
CA GLY A 587 4.87 27.58 23.17
C GLY A 587 4.23 27.19 21.87
N VAL A 588 4.94 26.39 21.06
CA VAL A 588 4.45 25.83 19.78
C VAL A 588 4.37 24.32 19.87
N LEU A 589 3.39 23.73 19.19
CA LEU A 589 3.34 22.29 18.97
C LEU A 589 3.88 21.97 17.58
N VAL A 590 4.75 20.94 17.50
CA VAL A 590 5.33 20.51 16.24
C VAL A 590 4.72 19.18 15.80
N SER A 591 4.53 18.97 14.50
CA SER A 591 4.08 17.67 14.00
C SER A 591 5.14 16.58 14.28
N GLU A 592 4.71 15.33 14.44
CA GLU A 592 5.63 14.21 14.69
C GLU A 592 6.70 14.11 13.60
N ARG A 593 6.33 14.38 12.34
CA ARG A 593 7.27 14.46 11.22
C ARG A 593 8.33 15.53 11.45
N ALA A 594 7.93 16.73 11.83
CA ALA A 594 8.84 17.84 12.12
C ALA A 594 9.81 17.47 13.27
N SER A 595 9.31 16.80 14.30
CA SER A 595 10.14 16.34 15.41
C SER A 595 11.15 15.26 15.00
N ARG A 596 10.75 14.26 14.19
CA ARG A 596 11.59 13.12 13.81
C ARG A 596 12.58 13.42 12.69
N LEU A 597 12.12 14.10 11.63
CA LEU A 597 12.94 14.33 10.44
C LEU A 597 13.73 15.64 10.51
N ASP A 598 13.17 16.68 11.14
CA ASP A 598 13.80 18.01 11.21
C ASP A 598 14.50 18.24 12.55
N GLY A 599 14.26 17.38 13.54
CA GLY A 599 14.99 17.34 14.81
C GLY A 599 14.46 18.28 15.89
N TRP A 600 13.28 18.91 15.70
CA TRP A 600 12.67 19.76 16.73
C TRP A 600 12.04 18.92 17.85
N ARG A 601 12.55 19.10 19.06
CA ARG A 601 12.15 18.31 20.23
C ARG A 601 11.49 19.16 21.30
N PRO A 602 10.60 18.62 22.13
CA PRO A 602 10.03 19.33 23.27
C PRO A 602 11.13 19.95 24.13
N GLY A 603 10.91 21.20 24.54
CA GLY A 603 11.86 22.02 25.32
C GLY A 603 12.87 22.81 24.48
N MET A 604 13.02 22.54 23.17
CA MET A 604 13.87 23.38 22.30
C MET A 604 13.19 24.71 22.05
N VAL A 605 13.95 25.81 22.11
CA VAL A 605 13.49 27.14 21.74
C VAL A 605 13.64 27.35 20.25
N VAL A 606 12.58 27.81 19.58
CA VAL A 606 12.55 28.04 18.15
C VAL A 606 12.13 29.48 17.83
N PRO A 607 12.77 30.13 16.84
CA PRO A 607 12.36 31.47 16.40
C PRO A 607 11.08 31.37 15.57
N LEU A 608 9.99 31.98 16.05
CA LEU A 608 8.69 31.96 15.39
C LEU A 608 8.49 33.14 14.42
N CYS A 609 8.75 34.35 14.88
CA CYS A 609 8.69 35.60 14.08
C CYS A 609 9.72 36.61 14.60
N ALA A 610 9.83 37.77 14.00
CA ALA A 610 10.84 38.79 14.34
C ALA A 610 10.80 39.13 15.85
N GLY A 611 11.82 38.73 16.58
CA GLY A 611 11.99 38.96 18.01
C GLY A 611 11.15 38.11 18.95
N VAL A 612 10.47 37.08 18.43
CA VAL A 612 9.66 36.13 19.24
C VAL A 612 10.26 34.73 19.13
N GLU A 613 10.83 34.27 20.22
CA GLU A 613 11.32 32.91 20.38
C GLU A 613 10.43 32.18 21.40
N VAL A 614 10.04 30.96 21.06
CA VAL A 614 9.12 30.14 21.89
C VAL A 614 9.61 28.71 22.01
N PRO A 615 9.41 28.05 23.14
CA PRO A 615 9.73 26.64 23.28
C PRO A 615 8.77 25.75 22.51
N VAL A 616 9.26 24.59 22.06
CA VAL A 616 8.43 23.50 21.59
C VAL A 616 7.74 22.88 22.79
N ALA A 617 6.46 23.15 22.96
CA ALA A 617 5.64 22.68 24.09
C ALA A 617 5.26 21.20 23.97
N GLY A 618 5.22 20.64 22.75
CA GLY A 618 4.88 19.24 22.55
C GLY A 618 4.90 18.82 21.10
N VAL A 619 4.63 17.52 20.89
CA VAL A 619 4.54 16.89 19.57
C VAL A 619 3.14 16.36 19.38
N TYR A 620 2.51 16.66 18.24
CA TYR A 620 1.17 16.16 17.91
C TYR A 620 1.16 15.24 16.71
N HIS A 621 0.15 14.37 16.61
CA HIS A 621 -0.04 13.50 15.47
C HIS A 621 -0.62 14.27 14.27
N ASP A 622 0.03 14.14 13.10
CA ASP A 622 -0.44 14.73 11.84
C ASP A 622 -0.28 13.68 10.72
N TYR A 623 -1.31 12.85 10.55
CA TYR A 623 -1.28 11.75 9.60
C TYR A 623 -1.46 12.24 8.16
N GLY A 624 -0.64 11.74 7.24
CA GLY A 624 -0.76 12.02 5.81
C GLY A 624 -0.31 13.42 5.38
N ASN A 625 0.17 14.28 6.28
CA ASN A 625 0.75 15.56 5.92
C ASN A 625 2.23 15.38 5.54
N PRO A 626 2.61 15.64 4.28
CA PRO A 626 4.00 15.53 3.84
C PRO A 626 4.88 16.71 4.28
N LEU A 627 4.26 17.80 4.76
CA LEU A 627 4.97 19.00 5.19
C LEU A 627 5.21 19.00 6.70
N SER A 628 6.33 19.56 7.11
CA SER A 628 6.56 19.88 8.52
C SER A 628 5.63 21.00 8.95
N GLN A 629 4.84 20.76 9.99
CA GLN A 629 3.83 21.73 10.45
C GLN A 629 4.04 22.06 11.91
N TRP A 630 3.86 23.35 12.23
CA TRP A 630 3.81 23.87 13.58
C TRP A 630 2.41 24.40 13.87
N LEU A 631 1.84 24.06 15.00
CA LEU A 631 0.62 24.66 15.51
C LEU A 631 0.98 25.73 16.52
N VAL A 632 0.30 26.86 16.43
CA VAL A 632 0.40 27.97 17.37
C VAL A 632 -0.98 28.35 17.87
N SER A 633 -1.08 28.93 19.07
CA SER A 633 -2.36 29.48 19.52
C SER A 633 -2.75 30.70 18.67
N ALA A 634 -4.05 30.95 18.49
CA ALA A 634 -4.54 32.10 17.71
C ALA A 634 -3.99 33.42 18.24
N SER A 635 -3.83 33.56 19.56
CA SER A 635 -3.25 34.75 20.20
C SER A 635 -1.78 34.96 19.84
N LEU A 636 -0.98 33.89 19.78
CA LEU A 636 0.42 33.94 19.39
C LEU A 636 0.55 34.21 17.89
N PHE A 637 -0.34 33.61 17.06
CA PHE A 637 -0.35 33.85 15.62
C PHE A 637 -0.63 35.32 15.30
N GLN A 638 -1.64 35.91 15.90
CA GLN A 638 -1.97 37.33 15.70
C GLN A 638 -0.88 38.32 16.16
N ARG A 639 -0.14 37.94 17.22
CA ARG A 639 1.03 38.74 17.66
C ARG A 639 2.16 38.71 16.61
N CYS A 640 2.38 37.55 15.96
CA CYS A 640 3.43 37.38 14.96
C CYS A 640 3.06 37.95 13.58
N TRP A 641 1.82 37.81 13.16
CA TRP A 641 1.36 38.23 11.82
C TRP A 641 0.04 39.00 11.90
N PRO A 642 0.07 40.23 12.47
CA PRO A 642 -1.13 41.05 12.53
C PRO A 642 -1.57 41.47 11.12
N GLY A 643 -2.88 41.31 10.84
CA GLY A 643 -3.47 41.71 9.57
C GLY A 643 -3.32 40.73 8.40
N LEU A 644 -2.82 39.51 8.65
CA LEU A 644 -2.85 38.45 7.64
C LEU A 644 -4.30 38.04 7.37
N ALA A 645 -4.66 37.91 6.09
CA ALA A 645 -5.98 37.41 5.71
C ALA A 645 -6.13 35.93 6.09
N PRO A 646 -7.31 35.49 6.54
CA PRO A 646 -7.56 34.09 6.84
C PRO A 646 -7.38 33.23 5.58
N SER A 647 -6.95 32.01 5.75
CA SER A 647 -6.74 31.02 4.68
C SER A 647 -7.95 30.11 4.47
N GLY A 648 -8.90 30.12 5.38
CA GLY A 648 -10.13 29.31 5.34
C GLY A 648 -11.07 29.72 6.45
N GLN A 649 -12.34 29.38 6.29
CA GLN A 649 -13.42 29.65 7.25
C GLN A 649 -14.24 28.40 7.44
N ALA A 650 -14.71 28.18 8.67
CA ALA A 650 -15.55 27.06 9.04
C ALA A 650 -16.60 27.48 10.08
N VAL A 651 -17.74 26.82 10.09
CA VAL A 651 -18.82 27.07 11.04
C VAL A 651 -18.96 25.85 11.96
N PHE A 652 -19.00 26.10 13.26
CA PHE A 652 -19.18 25.07 14.27
C PHE A 652 -20.25 25.48 15.29
N GLY A 653 -20.87 24.50 15.94
CA GLY A 653 -21.92 24.69 16.90
C GLY A 653 -22.36 23.38 17.54
N PRO A 654 -23.46 23.38 18.30
CA PRO A 654 -24.04 22.18 18.87
C PRO A 654 -24.45 21.16 17.80
N ASP A 655 -24.35 19.86 18.14
CA ASP A 655 -24.72 18.81 17.20
C ASP A 655 -26.24 18.73 16.93
N GLU A 656 -27.05 19.31 17.83
CA GLU A 656 -28.51 19.34 17.74
C GLU A 656 -29.03 20.41 16.75
N LEU A 657 -28.16 21.28 16.24
CA LEU A 657 -28.53 22.31 15.29
C LEU A 657 -28.92 21.69 13.93
N ASP A 658 -29.93 22.28 13.27
CA ASP A 658 -30.30 21.87 11.90
C ASP A 658 -29.26 22.41 10.89
N TRP A 659 -28.18 21.64 10.72
CA TRP A 659 -27.07 21.95 9.83
C TRP A 659 -27.45 21.98 8.35
N ALA A 660 -28.47 21.17 7.96
CA ALA A 660 -28.95 21.14 6.57
C ALA A 660 -29.65 22.46 6.20
N SER A 661 -30.50 22.95 7.09
CA SER A 661 -31.18 24.23 6.92
C SER A 661 -30.20 25.42 6.92
N LEU A 662 -29.20 25.41 7.84
CA LEU A 662 -28.17 26.44 7.87
C LEU A 662 -27.30 26.42 6.62
N ALA A 663 -26.96 25.23 6.11
CA ALA A 663 -26.21 25.09 4.86
C ALA A 663 -26.96 25.70 3.66
N GLN A 664 -28.27 25.49 3.58
CA GLN A 664 -29.11 26.09 2.53
C GLN A 664 -29.14 27.62 2.61
N VAL A 665 -29.26 28.19 3.79
CA VAL A 665 -29.25 29.63 3.98
C VAL A 665 -27.88 30.21 3.59
N LEU A 666 -26.78 29.60 4.04
CA LEU A 666 -25.43 30.04 3.70
C LEU A 666 -25.18 29.96 2.18
N THR A 667 -25.65 28.87 1.52
CA THR A 667 -25.51 28.74 0.06
C THR A 667 -26.27 29.83 -0.68
N GLN A 668 -27.48 30.18 -0.25
CA GLN A 668 -28.29 31.21 -0.88
C GLN A 668 -27.75 32.61 -0.64
N GLN A 669 -27.40 32.96 0.60
CA GLN A 669 -27.00 34.32 0.95
C GLN A 669 -25.56 34.64 0.52
N LEU A 670 -24.65 33.69 0.53
CA LEU A 670 -23.27 33.84 0.10
C LEU A 670 -23.05 33.50 -1.39
N ASN A 671 -24.14 33.09 -2.10
CA ASN A 671 -24.08 32.64 -3.48
C ASN A 671 -23.01 31.53 -3.69
N ILE A 672 -23.04 30.54 -2.82
CA ILE A 672 -22.16 29.35 -2.85
C ILE A 672 -22.90 28.25 -3.59
N ASP A 673 -22.19 27.48 -4.41
CA ASP A 673 -22.76 26.24 -4.93
C ASP A 673 -22.95 25.24 -3.79
N ALA A 674 -24.13 24.60 -3.71
CA ALA A 674 -24.42 23.63 -2.65
C ALA A 674 -23.41 22.45 -2.59
N SER A 675 -22.83 22.11 -3.73
CA SER A 675 -21.80 21.04 -3.82
C SER A 675 -20.40 21.48 -3.35
N GLU A 676 -20.17 22.77 -3.15
CA GLU A 676 -18.89 23.30 -2.66
C GLU A 676 -18.87 23.50 -1.14
N LEU A 677 -20.05 23.57 -0.52
CA LEU A 677 -20.15 23.61 0.94
C LEU A 677 -19.98 22.18 1.47
N LEU A 678 -18.86 21.95 2.13
CA LEU A 678 -18.48 20.59 2.53
C LEU A 678 -18.99 20.30 3.95
N ASP A 679 -19.80 19.26 4.09
CA ASP A 679 -20.22 18.71 5.37
C ASP A 679 -19.12 17.83 5.97
N GLN A 680 -18.95 17.89 7.28
CA GLN A 680 -17.98 17.06 8.03
C GLN A 680 -18.17 15.58 7.76
N GLN A 681 -19.41 15.08 7.77
CA GLN A 681 -19.72 13.66 7.58
C GLN A 681 -19.38 13.19 6.16
N GLU A 682 -19.66 14.00 5.16
CA GLU A 682 -19.36 13.71 3.77
C GLU A 682 -17.85 13.68 3.51
N LEU A 683 -17.09 14.68 4.02
CA LEU A 683 -15.64 14.71 3.95
C LEU A 683 -15.00 13.49 4.60
N ARG A 684 -15.49 13.12 5.79
CA ARG A 684 -15.04 11.93 6.52
C ARG A 684 -15.33 10.65 5.74
N ALA A 685 -16.55 10.51 5.22
CA ALA A 685 -16.95 9.34 4.43
C ALA A 685 -16.09 9.19 3.17
N VAL A 686 -15.84 10.29 2.45
CA VAL A 686 -14.98 10.30 1.26
C VAL A 686 -13.54 9.92 1.65
N ALA A 687 -12.98 10.50 2.71
CA ALA A 687 -11.62 10.19 3.15
C ALA A 687 -11.46 8.72 3.56
N LEU A 688 -12.42 8.16 4.28
CA LEU A 688 -12.41 6.74 4.68
C LEU A 688 -12.66 5.80 3.48
N ALA A 689 -13.53 6.16 2.55
CA ALA A 689 -13.75 5.38 1.33
C ALA A 689 -12.47 5.32 0.48
N VAL A 690 -11.75 6.41 0.41
CA VAL A 690 -10.44 6.51 -0.24
C VAL A 690 -9.41 5.61 0.46
N PHE A 691 -9.35 5.65 1.79
CA PHE A 691 -8.51 4.78 2.60
C PHE A 691 -8.83 3.30 2.32
N ASP A 692 -10.09 2.91 2.43
CA ASP A 692 -10.53 1.53 2.25
C ASP A 692 -10.19 1.00 0.84
N ARG A 693 -10.35 1.82 -0.20
CA ARG A 693 -9.94 1.47 -1.57
C ARG A 693 -8.43 1.29 -1.70
N THR A 694 -7.64 2.17 -1.08
CA THR A 694 -6.16 2.07 -1.11
C THR A 694 -5.67 0.75 -0.55
N PHE A 695 -6.29 0.27 0.53
CA PHE A 695 -5.91 -0.98 1.17
C PHE A 695 -6.62 -2.23 0.62
N ALA A 696 -7.62 -2.09 -0.26
CA ALA A 696 -8.29 -3.23 -0.90
C ALA A 696 -7.31 -4.13 -1.69
N VAL A 697 -6.33 -3.53 -2.36
CA VAL A 697 -5.26 -4.26 -3.06
C VAL A 697 -4.41 -5.08 -2.08
N THR A 698 -4.09 -4.52 -0.93
CA THR A 698 -3.37 -5.21 0.14
C THR A 698 -4.14 -6.43 0.64
N GLN A 699 -5.47 -6.28 0.82
CA GLN A 699 -6.34 -7.38 1.22
C GLN A 699 -6.39 -8.49 0.17
N ALA A 700 -6.45 -8.16 -1.12
CA ALA A 700 -6.41 -9.13 -2.21
C ALA A 700 -5.08 -9.90 -2.24
N LEU A 701 -3.95 -9.23 -2.06
CA LEU A 701 -2.63 -9.87 -1.97
C LEU A 701 -2.50 -10.75 -0.70
N ASN A 702 -3.08 -10.34 0.41
CA ASN A 702 -3.15 -11.13 1.63
C ASN A 702 -3.97 -12.41 1.43
N LEU A 703 -5.11 -12.33 0.76
CA LEU A 703 -5.92 -13.49 0.41
C LEU A 703 -5.16 -14.46 -0.51
N LEU A 704 -4.46 -13.92 -1.50
CA LEU A 704 -3.60 -14.72 -2.39
C LEU A 704 -2.49 -15.44 -1.59
N THR A 705 -1.83 -14.75 -0.68
CA THR A 705 -0.78 -15.33 0.19
C THR A 705 -1.33 -16.45 1.07
N LEU A 706 -2.53 -16.28 1.61
CA LEU A 706 -3.23 -17.31 2.39
C LEU A 706 -3.59 -18.53 1.54
N LEU A 707 -4.12 -18.31 0.35
CA LEU A 707 -4.47 -19.36 -0.61
C LEU A 707 -3.22 -20.18 -1.00
N VAL A 708 -2.13 -19.51 -1.28
CA VAL A 708 -0.83 -20.15 -1.59
C VAL A 708 -0.32 -20.95 -0.40
N GLY A 709 -0.43 -20.43 0.83
CA GLY A 709 -0.11 -21.13 2.06
C GLY A 709 -0.99 -22.38 2.27
N ALA A 710 -2.29 -22.29 2.00
CA ALA A 710 -3.23 -23.40 2.08
C ALA A 710 -2.92 -24.51 1.06
N ILE A 711 -2.58 -24.16 -0.17
CA ILE A 711 -2.14 -25.12 -1.19
C ILE A 711 -0.84 -25.81 -0.75
N GLY A 712 0.11 -25.07 -0.21
CA GLY A 712 1.36 -25.61 0.34
C GLY A 712 1.10 -26.62 1.47
N LEU A 713 0.18 -26.30 2.39
CA LEU A 713 -0.24 -27.21 3.44
C LEU A 713 -0.94 -28.45 2.87
N PHE A 714 -1.86 -28.28 1.92
CA PHE A 714 -2.55 -29.38 1.25
C PHE A 714 -1.57 -30.35 0.60
N CYS A 715 -0.58 -29.84 -0.12
CA CYS A 715 0.48 -30.64 -0.71
C CYS A 715 1.24 -31.47 0.34
N ALA A 716 1.60 -30.83 1.46
CA ALA A 716 2.33 -31.48 2.54
C ALA A 716 1.49 -32.53 3.27
N VAL A 717 0.22 -32.23 3.58
CA VAL A 717 -0.71 -33.18 4.21
C VAL A 717 -0.90 -34.41 3.34
N SER A 718 -1.17 -34.19 2.04
CA SER A 718 -1.35 -35.28 1.06
C SER A 718 -0.13 -36.19 1.00
N ALA A 719 1.04 -35.61 1.00
CA ALA A 719 2.30 -36.28 0.97
C ALA A 719 2.58 -37.10 2.23
N ILE A 720 2.41 -36.51 3.40
CA ILE A 720 2.60 -37.18 4.68
C ILE A 720 1.63 -38.35 4.82
N GLN A 721 0.38 -38.18 4.36
CA GLN A 721 -0.61 -39.25 4.37
C GLN A 721 -0.21 -40.44 3.48
N HIS A 722 0.42 -40.15 2.33
CA HIS A 722 0.92 -41.19 1.45
C HIS A 722 1.97 -42.08 2.16
N HIS A 723 2.88 -41.50 2.92
CA HIS A 723 3.85 -42.22 3.74
C HIS A 723 3.24 -42.98 4.94
N ARG A 724 2.06 -42.55 5.40
CA ARG A 724 1.35 -43.18 6.53
C ARG A 724 0.38 -44.29 6.13
N LEU A 725 0.28 -44.66 4.85
CA LEU A 725 -0.64 -45.71 4.36
C LEU A 725 -0.44 -47.03 5.08
N ALA A 726 0.82 -47.40 5.36
CA ALA A 726 1.13 -48.63 6.13
C ALA A 726 0.57 -48.59 7.57
N GLN A 727 0.71 -47.45 8.26
CA GLN A 727 0.15 -47.25 9.61
C GLN A 727 -1.39 -47.26 9.59
N GLN A 728 -2.00 -46.67 8.56
CA GLN A 728 -3.45 -46.69 8.37
C GLN A 728 -3.97 -48.10 8.07
N ALA A 729 -3.19 -48.94 7.35
CA ALA A 729 -3.50 -50.33 7.11
C ALA A 729 -3.45 -51.15 8.42
N VAL A 730 -2.48 -50.95 9.29
CA VAL A 730 -2.40 -51.57 10.62
C VAL A 730 -3.60 -51.19 11.48
N LEU A 731 -3.99 -49.91 11.54
CA LEU A 731 -5.19 -49.48 12.26
C LEU A 731 -6.47 -50.16 11.70
N ALA A 732 -6.53 -50.33 10.38
CA ALA A 732 -7.64 -51.05 9.74
C ALA A 732 -7.67 -52.55 10.12
N SER A 733 -6.52 -53.19 10.20
CA SER A 733 -6.43 -54.63 10.60
C SER A 733 -6.77 -54.82 12.09
N LEU A 734 -6.57 -53.83 12.93
CA LEU A 734 -7.01 -53.79 14.33
C LEU A 734 -8.49 -53.45 14.51
N GLY A 735 -9.27 -53.34 13.40
CA GLY A 735 -10.72 -53.14 13.45
C GLY A 735 -11.17 -51.70 13.58
N VAL A 736 -10.27 -50.69 13.49
CA VAL A 736 -10.66 -49.28 13.57
C VAL A 736 -11.44 -48.87 12.31
N PRO A 737 -12.73 -48.44 12.43
CA PRO A 737 -13.58 -48.12 11.28
C PRO A 737 -13.05 -46.94 10.46
N ARG A 738 -13.38 -46.91 9.17
CA ARG A 738 -12.90 -45.85 8.24
C ARG A 738 -13.28 -44.46 8.69
N ARG A 739 -14.50 -44.29 9.19
CA ARG A 739 -14.99 -43.00 9.71
C ARG A 739 -14.13 -42.51 10.87
N THR A 740 -13.83 -43.36 11.84
CA THR A 740 -12.98 -43.01 12.98
C THR A 740 -11.56 -42.59 12.55
N ARG A 741 -10.96 -43.31 11.58
CA ARG A 741 -9.64 -42.96 11.05
C ARG A 741 -9.63 -41.61 10.34
N ALA A 742 -10.69 -41.32 9.54
CA ALA A 742 -10.84 -40.01 8.91
C ALA A 742 -11.02 -38.87 9.94
N TRP A 743 -11.85 -39.11 10.96
CA TRP A 743 -12.04 -38.14 12.06
C TRP A 743 -10.76 -37.91 12.87
N LEU A 744 -9.99 -38.95 13.15
CA LEU A 744 -8.70 -38.84 13.83
C LEU A 744 -7.73 -37.97 13.03
N LEU A 745 -7.71 -38.10 11.69
CA LEU A 745 -6.91 -37.31 10.80
C LEU A 745 -7.32 -35.81 10.85
N ILE A 746 -8.63 -35.57 10.70
CA ILE A 746 -9.18 -34.19 10.75
C ILE A 746 -8.85 -33.56 12.10
N PHE A 747 -9.05 -34.28 13.20
CA PHE A 747 -8.81 -33.79 14.55
C PHE A 747 -7.34 -33.50 14.81
N GLN A 748 -6.44 -34.33 14.27
CA GLN A 748 -4.99 -34.20 14.39
C GLN A 748 -4.48 -32.91 13.72
N TRP A 749 -4.86 -32.71 12.47
CA TRP A 749 -4.48 -31.51 11.72
C TRP A 749 -5.23 -30.28 12.22
N GLY A 750 -6.47 -30.42 12.62
CA GLY A 750 -7.25 -29.37 13.28
C GLY A 750 -6.59 -28.88 14.57
N LEU A 751 -6.10 -29.82 15.40
CA LEU A 751 -5.37 -29.50 16.63
C LEU A 751 -4.06 -28.74 16.32
N LEU A 752 -3.27 -29.24 15.36
CA LEU A 752 -2.02 -28.56 14.95
C LEU A 752 -2.29 -27.17 14.38
N GLY A 753 -3.37 -27.05 13.61
CA GLY A 753 -3.82 -25.77 13.08
C GLY A 753 -4.26 -24.78 14.17
N LEU A 754 -5.04 -25.26 15.15
CA LEU A 754 -5.47 -24.42 16.27
C LEU A 754 -4.26 -23.94 17.09
N LEU A 755 -3.30 -24.81 17.34
CA LEU A 755 -2.07 -24.45 18.05
C LEU A 755 -1.20 -23.47 17.27
N ALA A 756 -1.14 -23.63 15.93
CA ALA A 756 -0.48 -22.67 15.06
C ALA A 756 -1.18 -21.31 15.14
N MET A 757 -2.52 -21.29 15.14
CA MET A 757 -3.30 -20.05 15.24
C MET A 757 -3.08 -19.31 16.57
N VAL A 758 -2.94 -20.05 17.68
CA VAL A 758 -2.59 -19.45 18.99
C VAL A 758 -1.23 -18.72 18.91
N LEU A 759 -0.29 -19.20 18.10
CA LEU A 759 1.00 -18.55 17.88
C LEU A 759 0.95 -17.40 16.88
N VAL A 760 0.00 -17.43 15.94
CA VAL A 760 -0.20 -16.34 14.96
C VAL A 760 -0.53 -15.01 15.66
N GLY A 761 -1.36 -15.02 16.72
CA GLY A 761 -1.72 -13.83 17.46
C GLY A 761 -0.50 -13.01 17.95
N PRO A 762 0.36 -13.56 18.82
CA PRO A 762 1.51 -12.83 19.37
C PRO A 762 2.56 -12.47 18.28
N PHE A 763 2.84 -13.34 17.32
CA PHE A 763 3.78 -13.01 16.24
C PHE A 763 3.21 -12.01 15.26
N GLY A 764 1.91 -12.04 14.97
CA GLY A 764 1.22 -11.06 14.16
C GLY A 764 1.19 -9.68 14.84
N ALA A 765 0.91 -9.66 16.16
CA ALA A 765 0.99 -8.43 16.95
C ALA A 765 2.41 -7.84 16.97
N LEU A 766 3.43 -8.70 17.11
CA LEU A 766 4.83 -8.26 17.07
C LEU A 766 5.20 -7.69 15.71
N LEU A 767 4.72 -8.29 14.61
CA LEU A 767 4.91 -7.78 13.27
C LEU A 767 4.19 -6.44 13.07
N ALA A 768 2.93 -6.32 13.51
CA ALA A 768 2.17 -5.08 13.45
C ALA A 768 2.87 -3.97 14.24
N ALA A 769 3.35 -4.29 15.45
CA ALA A 769 4.12 -3.36 16.27
C ALA A 769 5.41 -2.90 15.57
N TYR A 770 6.13 -3.83 14.95
CA TYR A 770 7.34 -3.51 14.19
C TYR A 770 7.03 -2.59 12.99
N LEU A 771 5.97 -2.88 12.25
CA LEU A 771 5.53 -2.04 11.13
C LEU A 771 5.13 -0.64 11.60
N ALA A 772 4.31 -0.53 12.63
CA ALA A 772 3.79 0.75 13.13
C ALA A 772 4.86 1.61 13.82
N SER A 773 5.80 0.99 14.57
CA SER A 773 6.77 1.72 15.40
C SER A 773 8.17 1.87 14.79
N VAL A 774 8.51 1.07 13.76
CA VAL A 774 9.85 1.09 13.13
C VAL A 774 9.75 1.47 11.65
N VAL A 775 8.98 0.68 10.88
CA VAL A 775 8.92 0.89 9.42
C VAL A 775 8.21 2.20 9.09
N THR A 776 7.04 2.45 9.68
CA THR A 776 6.26 3.66 9.41
C THR A 776 6.99 4.95 9.81
N PRO A 777 7.57 5.08 11.01
CA PRO A 777 8.32 6.28 11.37
C PRO A 777 9.56 6.55 10.52
N VAL A 778 10.29 5.49 10.12
CA VAL A 778 11.45 5.62 9.22
C VAL A 778 11.02 6.02 7.82
N ALA A 779 9.84 5.53 7.38
CA ALA A 779 9.30 5.77 6.06
C ALA A 779 8.64 7.14 5.92
N PHE A 780 7.83 7.53 6.92
CA PHE A 780 6.90 8.67 6.81
C PHE A 780 7.16 9.78 7.84
N GLY A 781 7.97 9.50 8.85
CA GLY A 781 8.21 10.44 9.95
C GLY A 781 7.13 10.46 11.02
N TRP A 782 6.09 9.63 10.95
CA TRP A 782 5.03 9.56 11.95
C TRP A 782 4.68 8.12 12.32
N SER A 783 4.12 7.93 13.50
CA SER A 783 3.69 6.65 14.04
C SER A 783 2.21 6.69 14.38
N PHE A 784 1.58 5.54 14.52
CA PHE A 784 0.20 5.44 15.00
C PHE A 784 0.09 4.40 16.10
N PRO A 785 -0.86 4.55 17.02
CA PRO A 785 -1.10 3.60 18.10
C PRO A 785 -1.63 2.29 17.53
N LEU A 786 -1.13 1.17 18.03
CA LEU A 786 -1.69 -0.13 17.70
C LEU A 786 -2.98 -0.33 18.48
N LEU A 787 -4.05 -0.54 17.74
CA LEU A 787 -5.37 -0.84 18.26
C LEU A 787 -5.70 -2.29 17.96
N TRP A 788 -6.08 -3.02 18.98
CA TRP A 788 -6.39 -4.43 18.85
C TRP A 788 -7.84 -4.63 18.43
N SER A 789 -8.05 -5.15 17.23
CA SER A 789 -9.36 -5.43 16.69
C SER A 789 -9.70 -6.92 16.79
N TRP A 790 -10.54 -7.29 17.75
CA TRP A 790 -11.03 -8.66 17.88
C TRP A 790 -11.80 -9.18 16.64
N PRO A 791 -12.65 -8.39 15.94
CA PRO A 791 -13.32 -8.82 14.73
C PRO A 791 -12.33 -9.22 13.62
N SER A 792 -11.26 -8.45 13.41
CA SER A 792 -10.24 -8.75 12.40
C SER A 792 -9.49 -10.06 12.70
N LEU A 793 -9.20 -10.34 13.97
CA LEU A 793 -8.60 -11.60 14.38
C LEU A 793 -9.54 -12.78 14.21
N MET A 794 -10.83 -12.61 14.50
CA MET A 794 -11.84 -13.65 14.31
C MET A 794 -12.03 -14.00 12.84
N THR A 795 -12.11 -13.01 11.96
CA THR A 795 -12.21 -13.25 10.51
C THR A 795 -10.97 -13.98 9.99
N LEU A 796 -9.78 -13.61 10.46
CA LEU A 796 -8.54 -14.32 10.12
C LEU A 796 -8.54 -15.76 10.65
N ALA A 797 -9.00 -15.98 11.89
CA ALA A 797 -9.09 -17.32 12.47
C ALA A 797 -10.06 -18.22 11.69
N ILE A 798 -11.21 -17.69 11.28
CA ILE A 798 -12.20 -18.41 10.48
C ILE A 798 -11.64 -18.74 9.10
N THR A 799 -11.03 -17.78 8.41
CA THR A 799 -10.43 -18.01 7.08
C THR A 799 -9.27 -19.00 7.13
N ALA A 800 -8.42 -18.93 8.15
CA ALA A 800 -7.35 -19.88 8.39
C ALA A 800 -7.88 -21.30 8.69
N ALA A 801 -8.91 -21.42 9.53
CA ALA A 801 -9.56 -22.69 9.85
C ALA A 801 -10.20 -23.32 8.60
N LEU A 802 -10.89 -22.52 7.77
CA LEU A 802 -11.45 -22.97 6.50
C LEU A 802 -10.35 -23.46 5.53
N ALA A 803 -9.27 -22.71 5.39
CA ALA A 803 -8.14 -23.07 4.53
C ALA A 803 -7.49 -24.41 4.99
N MET A 804 -7.29 -24.58 6.30
CA MET A 804 -6.75 -25.82 6.85
C MET A 804 -7.73 -26.99 6.72
N MET A 805 -9.01 -26.76 6.96
CA MET A 805 -10.03 -27.81 6.79
C MET A 805 -10.11 -28.29 5.33
N LEU A 806 -10.09 -27.36 4.37
CA LEU A 806 -10.04 -27.69 2.94
C LEU A 806 -8.78 -28.49 2.58
N ALA A 807 -7.62 -28.10 3.14
CA ALA A 807 -6.35 -28.79 2.91
C ALA A 807 -6.37 -30.26 3.40
N VAL A 808 -7.13 -30.56 4.45
CA VAL A 808 -7.21 -31.90 5.07
C VAL A 808 -8.38 -32.72 4.53
N LEU A 809 -9.41 -32.07 4.03
CA LEU A 809 -10.66 -32.72 3.60
C LEU A 809 -10.45 -33.76 2.49
N LEU A 810 -9.68 -33.40 1.48
CA LEU A 810 -9.43 -34.28 0.32
C LEU A 810 -8.64 -35.54 0.70
N PRO A 811 -7.53 -35.48 1.47
CA PRO A 811 -6.88 -36.66 2.04
C PRO A 811 -7.80 -37.51 2.93
N ALA A 812 -8.65 -36.89 3.73
CA ALA A 812 -9.63 -37.59 4.57
C ALA A 812 -10.68 -38.33 3.72
N LEU A 813 -11.18 -37.69 2.66
CA LEU A 813 -12.11 -38.35 1.70
C LEU A 813 -11.45 -39.51 0.96
N GLN A 814 -10.17 -39.42 0.61
CA GLN A 814 -9.42 -40.53 0.00
C GLN A 814 -9.31 -41.73 0.94
N LEU A 815 -9.12 -41.50 2.24
CA LEU A 815 -9.11 -42.55 3.25
C LEU A 815 -10.49 -43.26 3.38
N LEU A 816 -11.57 -42.54 3.24
CA LEU A 816 -12.93 -43.09 3.27
C LEU A 816 -13.22 -44.00 2.06
N ARG A 817 -12.67 -43.66 0.89
CA ARG A 817 -12.92 -44.40 -0.37
C ARG A 817 -12.00 -45.61 -0.58
N ALA A 818 -10.80 -45.62 0.02
CA ALA A 818 -9.81 -46.69 -0.23
C ALA A 818 -10.08 -47.95 0.59
N THR A 819 -9.89 -49.11 -0.05
CA THR A 819 -10.03 -50.42 0.62
C THR A 819 -8.72 -50.81 1.32
N PRO A 820 -8.74 -51.53 2.46
CA PRO A 820 -7.54 -51.97 3.19
C PRO A 820 -6.53 -52.74 2.33
N ALA A 821 -7.02 -53.57 1.41
CA ALA A 821 -6.18 -54.37 0.51
C ALA A 821 -5.33 -53.51 -0.45
N VAL A 822 -5.87 -52.38 -0.92
CA VAL A 822 -5.14 -51.40 -1.77
C VAL A 822 -4.03 -50.73 -0.97
N HIS A 823 -4.29 -50.45 0.32
CA HIS A 823 -3.28 -49.82 1.20
C HIS A 823 -2.12 -50.79 1.49
N LEU A 824 -2.40 -52.05 1.78
CA LEU A 824 -1.37 -53.06 2.03
C LEU A 824 -0.51 -53.32 0.78
N ARG A 825 -1.13 -53.41 -0.40
CA ARG A 825 -0.40 -53.63 -1.66
C ARG A 825 0.49 -52.44 -2.01
N LYS A 826 0.06 -51.20 -1.77
CA LYS A 826 0.86 -50.00 -1.95
C LYS A 826 1.96 -49.80 -0.90
N ALA A 827 1.81 -50.42 0.28
CA ALA A 827 2.81 -50.37 1.33
C ALA A 827 3.94 -51.42 1.12
N SER A 828 3.69 -52.45 0.33
CA SER A 828 4.66 -53.51 0.01
C SER A 828 5.48 -53.24 -1.27
N THR A 829 5.04 -52.30 -2.10
CA THR A 829 5.80 -51.80 -3.27
C THR A 829 6.56 -50.53 -2.91
#